data_5fa25ca2c62d5b8a7ee0d5545ddc3ccd
#
_entry.id   5fa25ca2c62d5b8a7ee0d5545ddc3ccd
#
_cell.length_a   1.000
_cell.length_b   1.000
_cell.length_c   1.000
_cell.angle_alpha   90.00
_cell.angle_beta   90.00
_cell.angle_gamma   90.00
#
_symmetry.space_group_name_H-M   'P 1'
#
loop_
_entity.id
_entity.type
_entity.pdbx_description
1 polymer ?
#
loop_
_entity_poly.entity_id
_entity_poly.type
_entity_poly.pdbx_seq_one_letter_code
_entity_poly.pdbx_strand_id
1 'polypeptide(L)'
;ANEIAMLTFTSDAATNMKVRLKKLFVNYFILTSNTKYLDLVSGLEKMRISTIHSFAKEIISLTSSALGIGTNFMTVVGQYERQKIFDKVFDEYLQGKNQEEPMFFENLPFDLYDLKKYFLSFAKLLYDKGCDIKAVPIESFGEPIEAIPYINEIFEKVIIRAEKEFTKFMFDNNSIHMSEYMIYMSKCIADKSFNKNLFAFKYVFIDEFQDTDDAQISAFIEMQKKLGFLFFIVGDLKQSIYRFRGATMDAFKKMGCGNGNWLSFSLNTNYRSDSRLLEQYDRLFSALGKVNHLPYDDIIDRLKGIKVNTDYEDGAQVQRVPYTGEDLKNNTYFDMLFRIVGEQKNKLEELLEKKKAKGKALSLPERTIAILTRKNYEIDKILNAAKKRLSNGEINFEIQSDSSGDLYSMDCAIDLCKLTSALSNPYDPSYLYDLIQSNNVNVEFSLSSIFGKSKEEKVRILTDCLNQYFKEVLNLDWESLVFEVQNQPILKNLRIIYEATKPWKSFSSDKLKQEHYRTNYELVFEELSARNKRTYLTLDSVNESLHIAITAGVETKSREINTDYDGIRIICTTVHKSKGLEYGTVILPYTNSAINVPHKNTIDVTSIDGKIGYCFSGEDAQYCNEYYSLDAELEETTMEETRILYVAMTRAINNFIWFYQTDSNSYSWSSLLKDL
;
A
#
# COMPACT_ATOMS: atom_id res chain seq x y z
N ALA A 1 4.57 21.97 24.12
CA ALA A 1 4.58 21.29 22.81
C ALA A 1 5.59 20.13 22.79
N ASN A 2 6.84 20.34 23.23
CA ASN A 2 7.91 19.32 23.19
C ASN A 2 7.67 18.09 24.08
N GLU A 3 6.71 18.17 25.01
CA GLU A 3 6.37 17.08 25.94
C GLU A 3 5.37 16.09 25.36
N ILE A 4 4.85 16.35 24.15
CA ILE A 4 3.81 15.55 23.50
C ILE A 4 4.34 14.98 22.19
N ALA A 5 4.19 13.67 22.03
CA ALA A 5 4.34 12.99 20.76
C ALA A 5 2.98 12.40 20.33
N MET A 6 2.61 12.58 19.06
CA MET A 6 1.39 12.02 18.48
C MET A 6 1.79 11.19 17.25
N LEU A 7 1.52 9.91 17.30
CA LEU A 7 1.97 8.94 16.33
C LEU A 7 0.78 8.35 15.60
N THR A 8 0.93 8.20 14.29
CA THR A 8 -0.09 7.62 13.41
C THR A 8 0.53 6.57 12.50
N PHE A 9 -0.31 5.79 11.83
CA PHE A 9 0.16 4.78 10.89
C PHE A 9 0.56 5.37 9.53
N THR A 10 -0.15 6.43 9.07
CA THR A 10 0.08 7.04 7.75
C THR A 10 0.51 8.51 7.84
N SER A 11 1.27 8.98 6.85
CA SER A 11 1.69 10.39 6.75
C SER A 11 0.49 11.33 6.57
N ASP A 12 -0.54 10.88 5.85
CA ASP A 12 -1.76 11.66 5.62
C ASP A 12 -2.52 11.87 6.94
N ALA A 13 -2.61 10.83 7.79
CA ALA A 13 -3.21 10.94 9.12
C ALA A 13 -2.43 11.92 10.00
N ALA A 14 -1.10 11.88 9.99
CA ALA A 14 -0.27 12.83 10.72
C ALA A 14 -0.48 14.28 10.24
N THR A 15 -0.53 14.48 8.93
CA THR A 15 -0.80 15.80 8.33
C THR A 15 -2.19 16.29 8.69
N ASN A 16 -3.21 15.46 8.56
CA ASN A 16 -4.59 15.78 8.91
C ASN A 16 -4.73 16.13 10.41
N MET A 17 -4.02 15.42 11.28
CA MET A 17 -3.99 15.70 12.72
C MET A 17 -3.42 17.09 13.00
N LYS A 18 -2.30 17.48 12.35
CA LYS A 18 -1.72 18.83 12.43
C LYS A 18 -2.71 19.90 11.98
N VAL A 19 -3.35 19.70 10.82
CA VAL A 19 -4.32 20.64 10.26
C VAL A 19 -5.53 20.82 11.18
N ARG A 20 -6.08 19.72 11.73
CA ARG A 20 -7.22 19.75 12.65
C ARG A 20 -6.88 20.47 13.95
N LEU A 21 -5.72 20.19 14.54
CA LEU A 21 -5.26 20.89 15.75
C LEU A 21 -5.07 22.39 15.50
N LYS A 22 -4.43 22.75 14.38
CA LYS A 22 -4.27 24.17 13.97
C LYS A 22 -5.63 24.85 13.86
N LYS A 23 -6.57 24.24 13.14
CA LYS A 23 -7.93 24.76 12.97
C LYS A 23 -8.65 24.91 14.30
N LEU A 24 -8.53 23.93 15.19
CA LEU A 24 -9.12 23.94 16.52
C LEU A 24 -8.61 25.14 17.34
N PHE A 25 -7.30 25.33 17.44
CA PHE A 25 -6.70 26.44 18.20
C PHE A 25 -7.05 27.81 17.59
N VAL A 26 -7.06 27.94 16.27
CA VAL A 26 -7.50 29.15 15.58
C VAL A 26 -8.97 29.46 15.93
N ASN A 27 -9.85 28.48 15.89
CA ASN A 27 -11.24 28.64 16.25
C ASN A 27 -11.41 29.08 17.71
N TYR A 28 -10.67 28.48 18.67
CA TYR A 28 -10.67 28.92 20.06
C TYR A 28 -10.15 30.35 20.24
N PHE A 29 -9.12 30.73 19.47
CA PHE A 29 -8.66 32.12 19.48
C PHE A 29 -9.76 33.08 18.97
N ILE A 30 -10.41 32.76 17.86
CA ILE A 30 -11.50 33.57 17.31
C ILE A 30 -12.66 33.74 18.33
N LEU A 31 -13.03 32.64 19.00
CA LEU A 31 -14.14 32.64 19.96
C LEU A 31 -13.81 33.34 21.28
N THR A 32 -12.55 33.24 21.73
CA THR A 32 -12.18 33.69 23.11
C THR A 32 -11.28 34.90 23.11
N SER A 33 -10.73 35.33 21.96
CA SER A 33 -9.70 36.36 21.79
C SER A 33 -8.45 36.11 22.69
N ASN A 34 -8.23 34.88 23.14
CA ASN A 34 -7.12 34.55 24.02
C ASN A 34 -5.87 34.15 23.19
N THR A 35 -4.83 34.99 23.26
CA THR A 35 -3.58 34.83 22.51
C THR A 35 -2.82 33.53 22.83
N LYS A 36 -3.06 32.88 23.98
CA LYS A 36 -2.49 31.56 24.29
C LYS A 36 -2.75 30.52 23.20
N TYR A 37 -3.88 30.61 22.51
CA TYR A 37 -4.18 29.67 21.40
C TYR A 37 -3.31 29.93 20.19
N LEU A 38 -2.88 31.16 19.92
CA LEU A 38 -1.91 31.46 18.86
C LEU A 38 -0.50 30.94 19.22
N ASP A 39 -0.12 31.03 20.50
CA ASP A 39 1.12 30.44 20.99
C ASP A 39 1.12 28.90 20.83
N LEU A 40 -0.04 28.26 21.02
CA LEU A 40 -0.20 26.83 20.76
C LEU A 40 -0.08 26.52 19.27
N VAL A 41 -0.63 27.35 18.37
CA VAL A 41 -0.45 27.17 16.92
C VAL A 41 1.02 27.26 16.53
N SER A 42 1.75 28.25 17.03
CA SER A 42 3.20 28.36 16.82
C SER A 42 3.98 27.19 17.42
N GLY A 43 3.47 26.66 18.53
CA GLY A 43 4.06 25.48 19.20
C GLY A 43 3.83 24.15 18.46
N LEU A 44 2.85 24.06 17.54
CA LEU A 44 2.55 22.81 16.82
C LEU A 44 3.73 22.31 15.98
N GLU A 45 4.55 23.19 15.41
CA GLU A 45 5.73 22.79 14.65
C GLU A 45 6.80 22.12 15.52
N LYS A 46 6.79 22.41 16.82
CA LYS A 46 7.68 21.78 17.80
C LYS A 46 7.11 20.49 18.40
N MET A 47 5.83 20.19 18.15
CA MET A 47 5.22 18.91 18.50
C MET A 47 5.70 17.82 17.55
N ARG A 48 5.97 16.64 18.11
CA ARG A 48 6.27 15.47 17.30
C ARG A 48 4.95 14.81 16.87
N ILE A 49 4.45 15.22 15.68
CA ILE A 49 3.30 14.61 15.04
C ILE A 49 3.81 13.96 13.76
N SER A 50 3.90 12.64 13.74
CA SER A 50 4.53 11.88 12.63
C SER A 50 4.01 10.44 12.56
N THR A 51 4.47 9.71 11.55
CA THR A 51 4.26 8.26 11.54
C THR A 51 5.18 7.57 12.55
N ILE A 52 4.80 6.35 12.98
CA ILE A 52 5.61 5.51 13.87
C ILE A 52 7.02 5.32 13.29
N HIS A 53 7.15 5.04 12.00
CA HIS A 53 8.45 4.85 11.32
C HIS A 53 9.30 6.13 11.31
N SER A 54 8.69 7.29 11.05
CA SER A 54 9.41 8.59 11.09
C SER A 54 9.90 8.90 12.49
N PHE A 55 9.11 8.58 13.50
CA PHE A 55 9.48 8.72 14.89
C PHE A 55 10.65 7.79 15.27
N ALA A 56 10.59 6.52 14.86
CA ALA A 56 11.69 5.59 15.08
C ALA A 56 12.99 6.07 14.39
N LYS A 57 12.89 6.58 13.16
CA LYS A 57 14.03 7.18 12.46
C LYS A 57 14.66 8.34 13.25
N GLU A 58 13.84 9.22 13.82
CA GLU A 58 14.34 10.32 14.66
C GLU A 58 15.10 9.78 15.88
N ILE A 59 14.55 8.79 16.58
CA ILE A 59 15.21 8.19 17.75
C ILE A 59 16.53 7.54 17.36
N ILE A 60 16.55 6.75 16.31
CA ILE A 60 17.76 6.10 15.79
C ILE A 60 18.79 7.17 15.42
N SER A 61 18.42 8.25 14.72
CA SER A 61 19.34 9.32 14.34
C SER A 61 20.01 10.00 15.55
N LEU A 62 19.24 10.20 16.62
CA LEU A 62 19.75 10.81 17.84
C LEU A 62 20.64 9.87 18.68
N THR A 63 20.54 8.57 18.47
CA THR A 63 21.22 7.52 19.23
C THR A 63 22.04 6.56 18.37
N SER A 64 22.32 6.94 17.13
CA SER A 64 22.96 6.12 16.09
C SER A 64 24.34 5.57 16.45
N SER A 65 25.05 6.23 17.38
CA SER A 65 26.33 5.76 17.91
C SER A 65 26.25 4.36 18.52
N ALA A 66 25.11 3.98 19.10
CA ALA A 66 24.87 2.64 19.64
C ALA A 66 24.88 1.55 18.54
N LEU A 67 24.64 1.92 17.29
CA LEU A 67 24.63 1.01 16.14
C LEU A 67 25.91 1.11 15.30
N GLY A 68 26.81 2.05 15.61
CA GLY A 68 28.01 2.30 14.82
C GLY A 68 27.77 2.95 13.46
N ILE A 69 26.61 3.60 13.26
CA ILE A 69 26.24 4.30 12.02
C ILE A 69 26.21 5.81 12.21
N GLY A 70 26.27 6.54 11.09
CA GLY A 70 26.22 8.01 11.12
C GLY A 70 24.81 8.51 11.49
N THR A 71 24.73 9.71 12.08
CA THR A 71 23.44 10.36 12.45
C THR A 71 22.54 10.65 11.24
N ASN A 72 23.15 10.79 10.06
CA ASN A 72 22.47 11.08 8.79
C ASN A 72 22.44 9.85 7.89
N PHE A 73 22.01 8.70 8.40
CA PHE A 73 21.85 7.51 7.59
C PHE A 73 20.70 7.65 6.59
N MET A 74 20.80 6.95 5.46
CA MET A 74 19.75 6.90 4.46
C MET A 74 18.73 5.79 4.79
N THR A 75 17.48 6.07 4.48
CA THR A 75 16.42 5.04 4.47
C THR A 75 16.38 4.45 3.07
N VAL A 76 16.55 3.16 2.96
CA VAL A 76 16.50 2.45 1.68
C VAL A 76 15.47 1.34 1.75
N VAL A 77 14.74 1.12 0.69
CA VAL A 77 13.84 -0.04 0.55
C VAL A 77 14.65 -1.29 0.18
N GLY A 78 15.80 -1.11 -0.50
CA GLY A 78 16.87 -2.08 -0.71
C GLY A 78 16.45 -3.46 -1.27
N GLN A 79 15.28 -3.56 -1.93
CA GLN A 79 14.77 -4.84 -2.42
C GLN A 79 15.68 -5.44 -3.50
N TYR A 80 16.21 -4.60 -4.39
CA TYR A 80 17.11 -5.04 -5.44
C TYR A 80 18.44 -5.56 -4.87
N GLU A 81 19.06 -4.80 -3.97
CA GLU A 81 20.31 -5.18 -3.32
C GLU A 81 20.13 -6.45 -2.49
N ARG A 82 19.04 -6.55 -1.76
CA ARG A 82 18.69 -7.75 -1.00
C ARG A 82 18.55 -8.96 -1.90
N GLN A 83 17.82 -8.83 -3.01
CA GLN A 83 17.65 -9.91 -3.98
C GLN A 83 18.99 -10.31 -4.60
N LYS A 84 19.80 -9.35 -5.01
CA LYS A 84 21.13 -9.60 -5.58
C LYS A 84 22.07 -10.35 -4.61
N ILE A 85 22.06 -9.96 -3.33
CA ILE A 85 22.84 -10.64 -2.28
C ILE A 85 22.28 -12.04 -2.05
N PHE A 86 20.98 -12.17 -1.96
CA PHE A 86 20.33 -13.47 -1.81
C PHE A 86 20.65 -14.39 -2.97
N ASP A 87 20.53 -13.94 -4.21
CA ASP A 87 20.84 -14.73 -5.42
C ASP A 87 22.29 -15.20 -5.40
N LYS A 88 23.23 -14.32 -5.04
CA LYS A 88 24.65 -14.70 -4.91
C LYS A 88 24.86 -15.81 -3.87
N VAL A 89 24.30 -15.64 -2.66
CA VAL A 89 24.47 -16.61 -1.58
C VAL A 89 23.80 -17.93 -1.91
N PHE A 90 22.63 -17.88 -2.56
CA PHE A 90 21.91 -19.07 -2.99
C PHE A 90 22.66 -19.83 -4.08
N ASP A 91 23.19 -19.13 -5.08
CA ASP A 91 23.98 -19.76 -6.15
C ASP A 91 25.29 -20.38 -5.61
N GLU A 92 25.97 -19.73 -4.65
CA GLU A 92 27.13 -20.31 -3.95
C GLU A 92 26.75 -21.60 -3.20
N TYR A 93 25.61 -21.62 -2.52
CA TYR A 93 25.10 -22.80 -1.84
C TYR A 93 24.80 -23.94 -2.81
N LEU A 94 24.10 -23.65 -3.92
CA LEU A 94 23.76 -24.65 -4.94
C LEU A 94 25.01 -25.26 -5.58
N GLN A 95 26.02 -24.44 -5.90
CA GLN A 95 27.28 -24.91 -6.46
C GLN A 95 28.01 -25.85 -5.49
N GLY A 96 28.05 -25.51 -4.21
CA GLY A 96 28.64 -26.37 -3.17
C GLY A 96 27.91 -27.70 -3.05
N LYS A 97 26.59 -27.66 -2.96
CA LYS A 97 25.76 -28.87 -2.83
C LYS A 97 25.83 -29.79 -4.04
N ASN A 98 25.83 -29.24 -5.26
CA ASN A 98 25.97 -30.07 -6.47
C ASN A 98 27.31 -30.82 -6.56
N GLN A 99 28.37 -30.25 -5.95
CA GLN A 99 29.67 -30.94 -5.87
C GLN A 99 29.69 -32.06 -4.81
N GLU A 100 28.98 -31.84 -3.70
CA GLU A 100 28.91 -32.83 -2.60
C GLU A 100 27.89 -33.95 -2.89
N GLU A 101 26.76 -33.62 -3.48
CA GLU A 101 25.61 -34.47 -3.71
C GLU A 101 25.12 -34.36 -5.17
N PRO A 102 25.56 -35.23 -6.11
CA PRO A 102 25.20 -35.13 -7.53
C PRO A 102 23.69 -35.22 -7.83
N MET A 103 22.89 -35.83 -6.94
CA MET A 103 21.43 -35.96 -7.07
C MET A 103 20.66 -34.84 -6.37
N PHE A 104 21.34 -33.79 -5.87
CA PHE A 104 20.72 -32.73 -5.09
C PHE A 104 19.53 -32.10 -5.78
N PHE A 105 19.67 -31.71 -7.07
CA PHE A 105 18.61 -31.06 -7.82
C PHE A 105 17.38 -31.94 -8.04
N GLU A 106 17.55 -33.26 -8.14
CA GLU A 106 16.45 -34.19 -8.33
C GLU A 106 15.64 -34.42 -7.03
N ASN A 107 16.22 -34.11 -5.90
CA ASN A 107 15.61 -34.25 -4.58
C ASN A 107 14.98 -32.95 -4.06
N LEU A 108 15.04 -31.86 -4.82
CA LEU A 108 14.38 -30.61 -4.41
C LEU A 108 12.86 -30.71 -4.60
N PRO A 109 12.07 -30.21 -3.62
CA PRO A 109 10.61 -30.32 -3.66
C PRO A 109 9.95 -29.34 -4.65
N PHE A 110 10.71 -28.36 -5.15
CA PHE A 110 10.25 -27.32 -6.07
C PHE A 110 11.30 -27.01 -7.11
N ASP A 111 10.86 -26.45 -8.24
CA ASP A 111 11.78 -25.86 -9.21
C ASP A 111 12.62 -24.74 -8.58
N LEU A 112 13.87 -24.58 -9.04
CA LEU A 112 14.79 -23.57 -8.50
C LEU A 112 14.22 -22.16 -8.52
N TYR A 113 13.43 -21.82 -9.54
CA TYR A 113 12.78 -20.53 -9.66
C TYR A 113 11.73 -20.32 -8.54
N ASP A 114 10.86 -21.30 -8.33
CA ASP A 114 9.86 -21.25 -7.28
C ASP A 114 10.50 -21.29 -5.89
N LEU A 115 11.54 -22.07 -5.72
CA LEU A 115 12.29 -22.15 -4.47
C LEU A 115 12.90 -20.80 -4.08
N LYS A 116 13.55 -20.10 -5.02
CA LYS A 116 14.05 -18.72 -4.81
C LYS A 116 12.93 -17.75 -4.41
N LYS A 117 11.82 -17.78 -5.13
CA LYS A 117 10.65 -16.95 -4.86
C LYS A 117 10.07 -17.21 -3.47
N TYR A 118 9.93 -18.46 -3.09
CA TYR A 118 9.41 -18.83 -1.77
C TYR A 118 10.32 -18.34 -0.65
N PHE A 119 11.63 -18.52 -0.75
CA PHE A 119 12.55 -18.08 0.30
C PHE A 119 12.66 -16.56 0.43
N LEU A 120 12.62 -15.83 -0.67
CA LEU A 120 12.54 -14.35 -0.63
C LEU A 120 11.25 -13.88 0.03
N SER A 121 10.12 -14.51 -0.31
CA SER A 121 8.83 -14.23 0.31
C SER A 121 8.82 -14.59 1.79
N PHE A 122 9.43 -15.70 2.15
CA PHE A 122 9.57 -16.16 3.54
C PHE A 122 10.35 -15.15 4.40
N ALA A 123 11.49 -14.69 3.92
CA ALA A 123 12.29 -13.68 4.62
C ALA A 123 11.48 -12.39 4.82
N LYS A 124 10.75 -11.93 3.78
CA LYS A 124 9.87 -10.77 3.87
C LYS A 124 8.79 -10.96 4.93
N LEU A 125 8.08 -12.09 4.92
CA LEU A 125 7.00 -12.39 5.88
C LEU A 125 7.50 -12.44 7.33
N LEU A 126 8.71 -12.95 7.56
CA LEU A 126 9.32 -12.94 8.90
C LEU A 126 9.60 -11.51 9.37
N TYR A 127 10.12 -10.63 8.51
CA TYR A 127 10.30 -9.22 8.85
C TYR A 127 8.98 -8.50 9.10
N ASP A 128 7.97 -8.76 8.27
CA ASP A 128 6.64 -8.19 8.44
C ASP A 128 6.01 -8.60 9.79
N LYS A 129 6.41 -9.76 10.35
CA LYS A 129 6.04 -10.22 11.70
C LYS A 129 6.99 -9.75 12.81
N GLY A 130 7.92 -8.84 12.51
CA GLY A 130 8.85 -8.27 13.49
C GLY A 130 9.97 -9.22 13.93
N CYS A 131 10.20 -10.33 13.22
CA CYS A 131 11.28 -11.27 13.54
C CYS A 131 12.63 -10.73 13.05
N ASP A 132 13.62 -10.64 13.93
CA ASP A 132 15.02 -10.41 13.52
C ASP A 132 15.61 -11.73 13.02
N ILE A 133 15.47 -11.98 11.71
CA ILE A 133 15.91 -13.26 11.07
C ILE A 133 17.37 -13.63 11.43
N LYS A 134 18.22 -12.63 11.61
CA LYS A 134 19.65 -12.81 11.93
C LYS A 134 19.88 -13.36 13.33
N ALA A 135 18.93 -13.18 14.22
CA ALA A 135 18.97 -13.55 15.62
C ALA A 135 18.05 -14.73 15.98
N VAL A 136 17.25 -15.19 15.01
CA VAL A 136 16.35 -16.33 15.23
C VAL A 136 17.17 -17.63 15.32
N PRO A 137 17.09 -18.38 16.43
CA PRO A 137 17.70 -19.70 16.53
C PRO A 137 17.07 -20.67 15.52
N ILE A 138 17.88 -21.57 14.95
CA ILE A 138 17.36 -22.53 13.94
C ILE A 138 16.29 -23.44 14.53
N GLU A 139 16.39 -23.74 15.81
CA GLU A 139 15.42 -24.55 16.57
C GLU A 139 14.02 -23.91 16.61
N SER A 140 13.92 -22.59 16.38
CA SER A 140 12.65 -21.89 16.32
C SER A 140 11.83 -22.29 15.09
N PHE A 141 12.45 -22.84 14.05
CA PHE A 141 11.76 -23.32 12.84
C PHE A 141 11.18 -24.73 13.00
N GLY A 142 11.52 -25.45 14.08
CA GLY A 142 11.03 -26.81 14.33
C GLY A 142 11.37 -27.79 13.21
N GLU A 143 10.72 -28.95 13.27
CA GLU A 143 10.90 -30.01 12.27
C GLU A 143 9.77 -29.95 11.21
N PRO A 144 10.08 -30.15 9.92
CA PRO A 144 9.06 -30.30 8.90
C PRO A 144 8.25 -31.59 9.13
N ILE A 145 6.93 -31.51 8.98
CA ILE A 145 6.03 -32.66 9.13
C ILE A 145 6.29 -33.69 8.02
N GLU A 146 6.52 -33.23 6.81
CA GLU A 146 6.98 -34.02 5.70
C GLU A 146 8.45 -33.69 5.45
N ALA A 147 9.28 -34.72 5.26
CA ALA A 147 10.72 -34.56 5.07
C ALA A 147 10.99 -33.80 3.77
N ILE A 148 11.09 -32.47 3.87
CA ILE A 148 11.63 -31.66 2.79
C ILE A 148 13.15 -31.66 2.97
N PRO A 149 13.90 -32.33 2.08
CA PRO A 149 15.34 -32.32 2.16
C PRO A 149 15.85 -30.87 2.14
N TYR A 150 16.82 -30.59 3.00
CA TYR A 150 17.58 -29.32 2.98
C TYR A 150 16.88 -28.04 3.44
N ILE A 151 15.59 -28.04 3.82
CA ILE A 151 14.89 -26.77 4.18
C ILE A 151 15.59 -26.05 5.33
N ASN A 152 15.88 -26.75 6.43
CA ASN A 152 16.53 -26.15 7.59
C ASN A 152 17.97 -25.72 7.25
N GLU A 153 18.66 -26.49 6.41
CA GLU A 153 19.99 -26.14 5.91
C GLU A 153 19.96 -24.87 5.03
N ILE A 154 18.95 -24.73 4.17
CA ILE A 154 18.75 -23.54 3.35
C ILE A 154 18.41 -22.32 4.23
N PHE A 155 17.60 -22.46 5.27
CA PHE A 155 17.34 -21.38 6.21
C PHE A 155 18.64 -20.87 6.84
N GLU A 156 19.48 -21.77 7.34
CA GLU A 156 20.73 -21.39 8.02
C GLU A 156 21.77 -20.83 7.04
N LYS A 157 22.08 -21.61 5.99
CA LYS A 157 23.20 -21.31 5.09
C LYS A 157 22.89 -20.27 4.02
N VAL A 158 21.61 -20.09 3.69
CA VAL A 158 21.20 -19.12 2.67
C VAL A 158 20.48 -17.93 3.29
N ILE A 159 19.33 -18.11 3.92
CA ILE A 159 18.49 -16.99 4.35
C ILE A 159 19.20 -16.18 5.43
N ILE A 160 19.61 -16.81 6.52
CA ILE A 160 20.27 -16.11 7.64
C ILE A 160 21.59 -15.48 7.19
N ARG A 161 22.35 -16.17 6.34
CA ARG A 161 23.61 -15.66 5.79
C ARG A 161 23.36 -14.45 4.87
N ALA A 162 22.44 -14.54 3.93
CA ALA A 162 22.09 -13.45 3.02
C ALA A 162 21.64 -12.20 3.78
N GLU A 163 20.83 -12.36 4.82
CA GLU A 163 20.37 -11.24 5.64
C GLU A 163 21.49 -10.60 6.47
N LYS A 164 22.46 -11.39 6.94
CA LYS A 164 23.66 -10.85 7.59
C LYS A 164 24.53 -10.08 6.60
N GLU A 165 24.75 -10.61 5.39
CA GLU A 165 25.51 -9.91 4.32
C GLU A 165 24.78 -8.65 3.87
N PHE A 166 23.46 -8.68 3.73
CA PHE A 166 22.65 -7.50 3.40
C PHE A 166 22.74 -6.42 4.48
N THR A 167 22.61 -6.79 5.75
CA THR A 167 22.75 -5.84 6.86
C THR A 167 24.12 -5.18 6.86
N LYS A 168 25.18 -5.97 6.64
CA LYS A 168 26.54 -5.44 6.53
C LYS A 168 26.66 -4.45 5.36
N PHE A 169 26.16 -4.82 4.18
CA PHE A 169 26.13 -3.94 3.02
C PHE A 169 25.42 -2.62 3.32
N MET A 170 24.27 -2.67 4.00
CA MET A 170 23.51 -1.48 4.38
C MET A 170 24.30 -0.58 5.33
N PHE A 171 24.96 -1.15 6.33
CA PHE A 171 25.77 -0.38 7.30
C PHE A 171 27.03 0.21 6.65
N ASP A 172 27.70 -0.54 5.80
CA ASP A 172 28.87 -0.05 5.04
C ASP A 172 28.50 1.16 4.15
N ASN A 173 27.25 1.23 3.68
CA ASN A 173 26.69 2.35 2.92
C ASN A 173 25.97 3.40 3.79
N ASN A 174 26.12 3.36 5.11
CA ASN A 174 25.45 4.25 6.06
C ASN A 174 23.93 4.31 5.82
N SER A 175 23.31 3.17 5.65
CA SER A 175 21.88 2.99 5.31
C SER A 175 21.20 2.02 6.26
N ILE A 176 19.89 2.18 6.44
CA ILE A 176 19.03 1.24 7.18
C ILE A 176 17.81 0.92 6.33
N HIS A 177 17.42 -0.35 6.32
CA HIS A 177 16.16 -0.79 5.73
C HIS A 177 14.96 -0.41 6.63
N MET A 178 13.89 0.09 6.01
CA MET A 178 12.74 0.63 6.74
C MET A 178 12.07 -0.40 7.69
N SER A 179 11.99 -1.68 7.30
CA SER A 179 11.41 -2.74 8.14
C SER A 179 12.20 -3.02 9.42
N GLU A 180 13.48 -2.64 9.49
CA GLU A 180 14.34 -2.86 10.64
C GLU A 180 14.30 -1.72 11.67
N TYR A 181 13.56 -0.63 11.39
CA TYR A 181 13.54 0.54 12.26
C TYR A 181 13.11 0.23 13.69
N MET A 182 12.11 -0.62 13.87
CA MET A 182 11.64 -0.97 15.20
C MET A 182 12.67 -1.78 15.97
N ILE A 183 13.31 -2.73 15.28
CA ILE A 183 14.38 -3.56 15.86
C ILE A 183 15.56 -2.68 16.28
N TYR A 184 15.98 -1.74 15.42
CA TYR A 184 17.11 -0.86 15.75
C TYR A 184 16.75 0.19 16.81
N MET A 185 15.52 0.71 16.80
CA MET A 185 15.03 1.59 17.85
C MET A 185 15.08 0.88 19.21
N SER A 186 14.60 -0.35 19.33
CA SER A 186 14.70 -1.16 20.54
C SER A 186 16.16 -1.36 20.97
N LYS A 187 17.06 -1.70 20.04
CA LYS A 187 18.49 -1.86 20.32
C LYS A 187 19.10 -0.55 20.84
N CYS A 188 18.82 0.58 20.23
CA CYS A 188 19.28 1.90 20.68
C CYS A 188 18.77 2.26 22.08
N ILE A 189 17.48 1.98 22.34
CA ILE A 189 16.86 2.25 23.66
C ILE A 189 17.46 1.34 24.73
N ALA A 190 17.73 0.06 24.41
CA ALA A 190 18.31 -0.90 25.33
C ALA A 190 19.77 -0.56 25.68
N ASP A 191 20.49 0.14 24.83
CA ASP A 191 21.91 0.46 25.03
C ASP A 191 22.16 1.27 26.31
N LYS A 192 23.32 1.04 26.94
CA LYS A 192 23.72 1.72 28.18
C LYS A 192 24.03 3.21 27.95
N SER A 193 24.41 3.60 26.76
CA SER A 193 24.73 4.98 26.38
C SER A 193 23.48 5.82 26.07
N PHE A 194 22.28 5.24 26.11
CA PHE A 194 21.03 5.94 25.82
C PHE A 194 20.79 7.13 26.74
N ASN A 195 20.85 8.32 26.17
CA ASN A 195 20.69 9.56 26.91
C ASN A 195 19.21 9.98 27.02
N LYS A 196 18.58 9.75 28.17
CA LYS A 196 17.20 10.13 28.45
C LYS A 196 16.91 11.62 28.26
N ASN A 197 17.89 12.49 28.47
CA ASN A 197 17.73 13.94 28.41
C ASN A 197 17.49 14.48 27.00
N LEU A 198 17.73 13.66 25.96
CA LEU A 198 17.38 14.00 24.57
C LEU A 198 15.86 13.98 24.32
N PHE A 199 15.11 13.35 25.20
CA PHE A 199 13.68 13.11 25.04
C PHE A 199 12.89 13.69 26.22
N ALA A 200 12.09 14.73 25.96
CA ALA A 200 11.30 15.41 26.97
C ALA A 200 9.82 14.97 26.97
N PHE A 201 9.51 13.75 26.46
CA PHE A 201 8.13 13.28 26.36
C PHE A 201 7.53 13.03 27.76
N LYS A 202 6.34 13.58 27.97
CA LYS A 202 5.46 13.24 29.10
C LYS A 202 4.24 12.46 28.64
N TYR A 203 3.82 12.69 27.40
CA TYR A 203 2.62 12.10 26.83
C TYR A 203 2.91 11.59 25.42
N VAL A 204 2.56 10.33 25.14
CA VAL A 204 2.66 9.71 23.82
C VAL A 204 1.28 9.22 23.42
N PHE A 205 0.75 9.76 22.34
CA PHE A 205 -0.52 9.37 21.72
C PHE A 205 -0.23 8.49 20.51
N ILE A 206 -0.89 7.34 20.44
CA ILE A 206 -0.80 6.45 19.26
C ILE A 206 -2.21 6.22 18.73
N ASP A 207 -2.45 6.63 17.50
CA ASP A 207 -3.71 6.43 16.79
C ASP A 207 -3.62 5.17 15.92
N GLU A 208 -4.77 4.55 15.62
CA GLU A 208 -4.87 3.27 14.87
C GLU A 208 -4.00 2.16 15.49
N PHE A 209 -4.00 2.06 16.82
CA PHE A 209 -3.12 1.14 17.56
C PHE A 209 -3.33 -0.34 17.18
N GLN A 210 -4.50 -0.73 16.68
CA GLN A 210 -4.79 -2.08 16.21
C GLN A 210 -3.94 -2.50 14.99
N ASP A 211 -3.25 -1.57 14.35
CA ASP A 211 -2.40 -1.86 13.18
C ASP A 211 -0.91 -2.01 13.55
N THR A 212 -0.58 -1.96 14.86
CA THR A 212 0.80 -2.12 15.33
C THR A 212 1.24 -3.59 15.34
N ASP A 213 2.50 -3.81 15.03
CA ASP A 213 3.17 -5.11 15.12
C ASP A 213 3.85 -5.35 16.48
N ASP A 214 4.29 -6.57 16.74
CA ASP A 214 4.93 -6.97 17.97
C ASP A 214 6.25 -6.24 18.25
N ALA A 215 7.02 -5.92 17.22
CA ALA A 215 8.27 -5.18 17.36
C ALA A 215 8.01 -3.73 17.79
N GLN A 216 6.97 -3.10 17.23
CA GLN A 216 6.53 -1.76 17.60
C GLN A 216 6.06 -1.72 19.06
N ILE A 217 5.21 -2.68 19.45
CA ILE A 217 4.70 -2.77 20.82
C ILE A 217 5.85 -2.95 21.83
N SER A 218 6.76 -3.87 21.56
CA SER A 218 7.93 -4.14 22.39
C SER A 218 8.81 -2.90 22.54
N ALA A 219 9.09 -2.21 21.43
CA ALA A 219 9.89 -0.99 21.42
C ALA A 219 9.25 0.13 22.25
N PHE A 220 7.93 0.30 22.14
CA PHE A 220 7.19 1.31 22.94
C PHE A 220 7.18 0.97 24.43
N ILE A 221 7.02 -0.30 24.82
CA ILE A 221 7.09 -0.74 26.22
C ILE A 221 8.47 -0.46 26.80
N GLU A 222 9.54 -0.79 26.07
CA GLU A 222 10.91 -0.51 26.52
C GLU A 222 11.17 0.99 26.67
N MET A 223 10.71 1.78 25.69
CA MET A 223 10.83 3.23 25.73
C MET A 223 10.09 3.83 26.92
N GLN A 224 8.87 3.37 27.21
CA GLN A 224 8.10 3.81 28.39
C GLN A 224 8.82 3.50 29.70
N LYS A 225 9.35 2.28 29.84
CA LYS A 225 10.12 1.87 31.03
C LYS A 225 11.32 2.79 31.29
N LYS A 226 11.98 3.25 30.22
CA LYS A 226 13.16 4.12 30.33
C LYS A 226 12.84 5.59 30.51
N LEU A 227 11.81 6.12 29.83
CA LEU A 227 11.48 7.55 29.82
C LEU A 227 10.37 7.94 30.79
N GLY A 228 9.49 7.01 31.19
CA GLY A 228 8.45 7.24 32.19
C GLY A 228 7.26 8.08 31.72
N PHE A 229 6.98 8.15 30.43
CA PHE A 229 5.86 8.89 29.87
C PHE A 229 4.53 8.12 30.02
N LEU A 230 3.41 8.85 29.88
CA LEU A 230 2.08 8.28 29.85
C LEU A 230 1.64 8.00 28.43
N PHE A 231 1.04 6.83 28.20
CA PHE A 231 0.42 6.46 26.94
C PHE A 231 -1.03 6.84 26.86
N PHE A 232 -1.44 7.26 25.65
CA PHE A 232 -2.82 7.33 25.19
C PHE A 232 -2.90 6.55 23.87
N ILE A 233 -3.53 5.41 23.90
CA ILE A 233 -3.70 4.59 22.69
C ILE A 233 -5.16 4.59 22.27
N VAL A 234 -5.38 4.78 20.98
CA VAL A 234 -6.70 4.80 20.35
C VAL A 234 -6.72 3.79 19.21
N GLY A 235 -7.78 3.01 19.12
CA GLY A 235 -7.94 2.03 18.05
C GLY A 235 -9.22 1.24 18.13
N ASP A 236 -9.49 0.49 17.09
CA ASP A 236 -10.65 -0.38 16.96
C ASP A 236 -10.23 -1.74 16.40
N LEU A 237 -10.24 -2.78 17.23
CA LEU A 237 -9.85 -4.14 16.84
C LEU A 237 -10.66 -4.69 15.64
N LYS A 238 -11.90 -4.24 15.47
CA LYS A 238 -12.74 -4.59 14.33
C LYS A 238 -12.22 -4.04 13.00
N GLN A 239 -11.31 -3.05 13.05
CA GLN A 239 -10.66 -2.45 11.91
C GLN A 239 -9.20 -2.91 11.71
N SER A 240 -8.73 -3.93 12.43
CA SER A 240 -7.41 -4.53 12.25
C SER A 240 -7.40 -5.42 11.00
N ILE A 241 -6.92 -4.88 9.89
CA ILE A 241 -6.91 -5.53 8.57
C ILE A 241 -5.50 -5.62 7.94
N TYR A 242 -4.45 -5.41 8.74
CA TYR A 242 -3.06 -5.44 8.29
C TYR A 242 -2.27 -6.60 8.91
N ARG A 243 -2.93 -7.74 9.18
CA ARG A 243 -2.28 -8.95 9.68
C ARG A 243 -1.14 -9.42 8.76
N PHE A 244 -1.30 -9.28 7.45
CA PHE A 244 -0.26 -9.56 6.46
C PHE A 244 0.99 -8.66 6.58
N ARG A 245 0.90 -7.53 7.31
CA ARG A 245 2.01 -6.64 7.69
C ARG A 245 2.45 -6.84 9.14
N GLY A 246 2.05 -7.93 9.78
CA GLY A 246 2.42 -8.24 11.15
C GLY A 246 1.54 -7.63 12.24
N ALA A 247 0.47 -6.91 11.91
CA ALA A 247 -0.46 -6.41 12.92
C ALA A 247 -1.01 -7.55 13.77
N THR A 248 -1.01 -7.37 15.09
CA THR A 248 -1.43 -8.39 16.05
C THR A 248 -2.78 -8.07 16.66
N MET A 249 -3.67 -9.06 16.72
CA MET A 249 -4.98 -8.93 17.37
C MET A 249 -4.86 -8.68 18.87
N ASP A 250 -3.78 -9.13 19.48
CA ASP A 250 -3.52 -8.96 20.92
C ASP A 250 -2.79 -7.65 21.26
N ALA A 251 -2.69 -6.68 20.32
CA ALA A 251 -1.94 -5.45 20.52
C ALA A 251 -2.26 -4.74 21.84
N PHE A 252 -3.54 -4.54 22.13
CA PHE A 252 -3.97 -3.92 23.38
C PHE A 252 -3.64 -4.76 24.61
N LYS A 253 -3.80 -6.08 24.52
CA LYS A 253 -3.49 -7.02 25.60
C LYS A 253 -1.99 -7.06 25.87
N LYS A 254 -1.16 -7.11 24.84
CA LYS A 254 0.31 -7.07 24.94
C LYS A 254 0.82 -5.77 25.55
N MET A 255 0.15 -4.63 25.30
CA MET A 255 0.42 -3.38 26.00
C MET A 255 0.01 -3.40 27.47
N GLY A 256 -0.68 -4.43 27.93
CA GLY A 256 -1.18 -4.54 29.31
C GLY A 256 -2.50 -3.82 29.56
N CYS A 257 -3.23 -3.45 28.51
CA CYS A 257 -4.57 -2.90 28.64
C CYS A 257 -5.50 -3.94 29.30
N GLY A 258 -6.30 -3.49 30.28
CA GLY A 258 -7.11 -4.40 31.12
C GLY A 258 -6.45 -4.80 32.43
N ASN A 259 -5.14 -4.65 32.60
CA ASN A 259 -4.47 -4.73 33.89
C ASN A 259 -4.69 -3.40 34.64
N GLY A 260 -5.00 -3.38 35.89
CA GLY A 260 -5.51 -2.24 36.72
C GLY A 260 -4.78 -0.88 36.63
N ASN A 261 -3.75 -0.75 35.77
CA ASN A 261 -3.00 0.49 35.55
C ASN A 261 -3.51 1.28 34.31
N TRP A 262 -4.52 0.78 33.60
CA TRP A 262 -5.09 1.43 32.42
C TRP A 262 -6.52 1.89 32.68
N LEU A 263 -6.83 3.09 32.17
CA LEU A 263 -8.20 3.59 32.11
C LEU A 263 -8.71 3.35 30.66
N SER A 264 -9.85 2.69 30.54
CA SER A 264 -10.48 2.38 29.25
C SER A 264 -11.71 3.25 29.05
N PHE A 265 -11.82 3.83 27.86
CA PHE A 265 -12.96 4.65 27.43
C PHE A 265 -13.43 4.16 26.07
N SER A 266 -14.76 4.12 25.88
CA SER A 266 -15.38 3.75 24.60
C SER A 266 -15.96 4.98 23.91
N LEU A 267 -15.74 5.08 22.58
CA LEU A 267 -16.32 6.12 21.73
C LEU A 267 -17.39 5.49 20.83
N ASN A 268 -18.64 5.47 21.32
CA ASN A 268 -19.74 4.73 20.67
C ASN A 268 -20.64 5.63 19.79
N THR A 269 -20.41 6.95 19.79
CA THR A 269 -21.19 7.88 18.97
C THR A 269 -20.65 7.95 17.55
N ASN A 270 -21.47 7.55 16.58
CA ASN A 270 -21.14 7.58 15.17
C ASN A 270 -21.70 8.86 14.51
N TYR A 271 -20.80 9.68 13.95
CA TYR A 271 -21.11 10.93 13.24
C TYR A 271 -21.10 10.77 11.71
N ARG A 272 -20.69 9.61 11.20
CA ARG A 272 -20.52 9.34 9.77
C ARG A 272 -21.81 8.85 9.13
N SER A 273 -22.25 7.71 9.56
CA SER A 273 -23.30 6.94 8.88
C SER A 273 -24.70 7.29 9.40
N ASP A 274 -25.69 7.14 8.53
CA ASP A 274 -27.11 7.24 8.92
C ASP A 274 -27.44 6.19 9.99
N SER A 275 -28.20 6.59 11.01
CA SER A 275 -28.54 5.72 12.15
C SER A 275 -29.30 4.45 11.74
N ARG A 276 -30.14 4.56 10.70
CA ARG A 276 -30.93 3.42 10.18
C ARG A 276 -30.02 2.37 9.50
N LEU A 277 -28.90 2.81 8.90
CA LEU A 277 -27.90 1.90 8.35
C LEU A 277 -27.16 1.18 9.46
N LEU A 278 -26.78 1.90 10.52
CA LEU A 278 -26.11 1.33 11.69
C LEU A 278 -26.97 0.31 12.42
N GLU A 279 -28.28 0.52 12.53
CA GLU A 279 -29.21 -0.45 13.14
C GLU A 279 -29.28 -1.77 12.37
N GLN A 280 -29.16 -1.72 11.03
CA GLN A 280 -29.09 -2.92 10.20
C GLN A 280 -27.74 -3.64 10.39
N TYR A 281 -26.64 -2.88 10.43
CA TYR A 281 -25.31 -3.43 10.65
C TYR A 281 -25.15 -4.08 12.03
N ASP A 282 -25.73 -3.48 13.06
CA ASP A 282 -25.63 -3.98 14.43
C ASP A 282 -26.13 -5.42 14.56
N ARG A 283 -27.22 -5.77 13.86
CA ARG A 283 -27.76 -7.14 13.85
C ARG A 283 -26.74 -8.15 13.31
N LEU A 284 -26.07 -7.81 12.20
CA LEU A 284 -25.07 -8.68 11.61
C LEU A 284 -23.81 -8.76 12.47
N PHE A 285 -23.32 -7.61 12.95
CA PHE A 285 -22.09 -7.58 13.78
C PHE A 285 -22.27 -8.34 15.08
N SER A 286 -23.46 -8.23 15.70
CA SER A 286 -23.81 -9.03 16.87
C SER A 286 -23.84 -10.53 16.58
N ALA A 287 -24.38 -10.94 15.41
CA ALA A 287 -24.37 -12.35 15.01
C ALA A 287 -22.95 -12.87 14.79
N LEU A 288 -22.11 -12.10 14.10
CA LEU A 288 -20.69 -12.43 13.86
C LEU A 288 -19.87 -12.44 15.17
N GLY A 289 -20.19 -11.57 16.13
CA GLY A 289 -19.58 -11.55 17.46
C GLY A 289 -19.86 -12.82 18.24
N LYS A 290 -21.11 -13.32 18.22
CA LYS A 290 -21.51 -14.55 18.90
C LYS A 290 -20.77 -15.82 18.44
N VAL A 291 -20.32 -15.84 17.19
CA VAL A 291 -19.53 -16.95 16.61
C VAL A 291 -18.02 -16.66 16.62
N ASN A 292 -17.58 -15.64 17.34
CA ASN A 292 -16.19 -15.20 17.44
C ASN A 292 -15.51 -14.83 16.12
N HIS A 293 -16.25 -14.60 15.04
CA HIS A 293 -15.66 -14.17 13.77
C HIS A 293 -15.30 -12.66 13.76
N LEU A 294 -15.97 -11.85 14.59
CA LEU A 294 -15.70 -10.44 14.77
C LEU A 294 -15.55 -10.13 16.26
N PRO A 295 -14.55 -9.34 16.72
CA PRO A 295 -14.46 -8.90 18.11
C PRO A 295 -15.51 -7.81 18.40
N TYR A 296 -16.76 -8.21 18.51
CA TYR A 296 -17.92 -7.32 18.68
C TYR A 296 -18.76 -7.74 19.90
N ASP A 297 -18.93 -6.80 20.83
CA ASP A 297 -19.81 -6.95 22.00
C ASP A 297 -21.06 -6.07 21.85
N ASP A 298 -22.24 -6.66 21.95
CA ASP A 298 -23.55 -6.01 21.75
C ASP A 298 -23.79 -4.79 22.64
N ILE A 299 -23.11 -4.70 23.80
CA ILE A 299 -23.31 -3.65 24.80
C ILE A 299 -22.25 -2.57 24.63
N ILE A 300 -20.98 -2.98 24.46
CA ILE A 300 -19.83 -2.09 24.47
C ILE A 300 -19.57 -1.48 23.10
N ASP A 301 -19.74 -2.27 22.02
CA ASP A 301 -19.36 -1.89 20.65
C ASP A 301 -20.49 -1.29 19.84
N ARG A 302 -21.72 -1.37 20.33
CA ARG A 302 -22.88 -0.85 19.62
C ARG A 302 -22.75 0.63 19.29
N LEU A 303 -22.75 0.94 18.00
CA LEU A 303 -22.63 2.32 17.52
C LEU A 303 -23.97 3.06 17.60
N LYS A 304 -23.98 4.23 18.25
CA LYS A 304 -25.11 5.13 18.33
C LYS A 304 -25.01 6.18 17.23
N GLY A 305 -25.79 6.03 16.16
CA GLY A 305 -25.89 7.02 15.11
C GLY A 305 -26.67 8.24 15.57
N ILE A 306 -26.17 9.42 15.27
CA ILE A 306 -26.87 10.69 15.54
C ILE A 306 -27.35 11.34 14.24
N LYS A 307 -26.87 10.88 13.09
CA LYS A 307 -27.21 11.42 11.79
C LYS A 307 -28.40 10.64 11.21
N VAL A 308 -29.46 11.34 10.85
CA VAL A 308 -30.56 10.83 10.05
C VAL A 308 -30.67 11.69 8.82
N ASN A 309 -30.41 11.13 7.66
CA ASN A 309 -30.52 11.87 6.40
C ASN A 309 -31.96 11.83 5.89
N THR A 310 -32.75 12.83 6.27
CA THR A 310 -34.14 12.97 5.89
C THR A 310 -34.37 13.32 4.42
N ASP A 311 -33.30 13.70 3.70
CA ASP A 311 -33.39 14.04 2.28
C ASP A 311 -33.47 12.80 1.37
N TYR A 312 -33.20 11.60 1.89
CA TYR A 312 -33.41 10.33 1.21
C TYR A 312 -34.84 9.86 1.48
N GLU A 313 -35.71 9.88 0.47
CA GLU A 313 -37.13 9.48 0.58
C GLU A 313 -37.26 8.01 1.03
N ASP A 314 -36.43 7.12 0.46
CA ASP A 314 -36.40 5.70 0.80
C ASP A 314 -35.57 5.38 2.06
N GLY A 315 -34.98 6.39 2.69
CA GLY A 315 -34.06 6.22 3.83
C GLY A 315 -32.70 5.67 3.43
N ALA A 316 -31.86 5.43 4.44
CA ALA A 316 -30.59 4.73 4.25
C ALA A 316 -30.86 3.23 4.12
N GLN A 317 -30.27 2.58 3.10
CA GLN A 317 -30.62 1.21 2.72
C GLN A 317 -29.39 0.30 2.63
N VAL A 318 -29.61 -0.95 3.06
CA VAL A 318 -28.82 -2.10 2.66
C VAL A 318 -29.56 -2.78 1.51
N GLN A 319 -28.93 -2.87 0.34
CA GLN A 319 -29.50 -3.51 -0.84
C GLN A 319 -28.71 -4.76 -1.22
N ARG A 320 -29.42 -5.83 -1.48
CA ARG A 320 -28.89 -7.13 -1.90
C ARG A 320 -29.21 -7.37 -3.37
N VAL A 321 -28.18 -7.67 -4.17
CA VAL A 321 -28.31 -7.89 -5.62
C VAL A 321 -27.95 -9.33 -5.97
N PRO A 322 -28.89 -10.18 -6.36
CA PRO A 322 -28.61 -11.55 -6.74
C PRO A 322 -28.04 -11.64 -8.16
N TYR A 323 -27.11 -12.58 -8.38
CA TYR A 323 -26.63 -13.00 -9.69
C TYR A 323 -26.29 -14.49 -9.69
N THR A 324 -26.08 -15.06 -10.88
CA THR A 324 -25.73 -16.46 -11.10
C THR A 324 -24.32 -16.61 -11.70
N GLY A 325 -23.75 -17.82 -11.65
CA GLY A 325 -22.51 -18.12 -12.34
C GLY A 325 -22.60 -17.96 -13.87
N GLU A 326 -23.81 -18.09 -14.44
CA GLU A 326 -24.06 -17.83 -15.86
C GLU A 326 -23.97 -16.34 -16.19
N ASP A 327 -24.42 -15.45 -15.30
CA ASP A 327 -24.30 -14.00 -15.47
C ASP A 327 -22.83 -13.56 -15.57
N LEU A 328 -21.94 -14.20 -14.80
CA LEU A 328 -20.49 -13.96 -14.89
C LEU A 328 -19.92 -14.39 -16.26
N LYS A 329 -20.35 -15.54 -16.79
CA LYS A 329 -19.85 -16.07 -18.07
C LYS A 329 -20.34 -15.22 -19.25
N ASN A 330 -21.58 -14.75 -19.20
CA ASN A 330 -22.21 -13.98 -20.27
C ASN A 330 -21.98 -12.47 -20.19
N ASN A 331 -21.19 -11.98 -19.21
CA ASN A 331 -20.96 -10.56 -18.90
C ASN A 331 -22.23 -9.75 -18.53
N THR A 332 -23.40 -10.39 -18.34
CA THR A 332 -24.63 -9.74 -17.87
C THR A 332 -24.47 -9.23 -16.42
N TYR A 333 -23.55 -9.82 -15.68
CA TYR A 333 -23.11 -9.35 -14.37
C TYR A 333 -22.67 -7.87 -14.37
N PHE A 334 -21.86 -7.46 -15.36
CA PHE A 334 -21.41 -6.06 -15.47
C PHE A 334 -22.56 -5.13 -15.87
N ASP A 335 -23.53 -5.61 -16.64
CA ASP A 335 -24.72 -4.82 -16.99
C ASP A 335 -25.56 -4.53 -15.74
N MET A 336 -25.72 -5.52 -14.85
CA MET A 336 -26.36 -5.32 -13.55
C MET A 336 -25.59 -4.35 -12.68
N LEU A 337 -24.25 -4.49 -12.58
CA LEU A 337 -23.41 -3.60 -11.79
C LEU A 337 -23.53 -2.15 -12.27
N PHE A 338 -23.36 -1.91 -13.57
CA PHE A 338 -23.39 -0.55 -14.10
C PHE A 338 -24.79 0.07 -14.10
N ARG A 339 -25.86 -0.75 -14.22
CA ARG A 339 -27.23 -0.28 -13.99
C ARG A 339 -27.41 0.24 -12.57
N ILE A 340 -26.97 -0.51 -11.54
CA ILE A 340 -27.03 -0.10 -10.14
C ILE A 340 -26.22 1.19 -9.90
N VAL A 341 -25.00 1.26 -10.45
CA VAL A 341 -24.17 2.48 -10.36
C VAL A 341 -24.89 3.67 -10.98
N GLY A 342 -25.50 3.51 -12.15
CA GLY A 342 -26.28 4.56 -12.83
C GLY A 342 -27.50 4.99 -12.03
N GLU A 343 -28.25 4.06 -11.45
CA GLU A 343 -29.39 4.36 -10.57
C GLU A 343 -28.96 5.18 -9.34
N GLN A 344 -27.86 4.78 -8.70
CA GLN A 344 -27.32 5.53 -7.55
C GLN A 344 -26.80 6.91 -7.95
N LYS A 345 -26.16 7.03 -9.12
CA LYS A 345 -25.71 8.32 -9.67
C LYS A 345 -26.90 9.24 -9.85
N ASN A 346 -27.96 8.81 -10.52
CA ASN A 346 -29.16 9.62 -10.78
C ASN A 346 -29.82 10.08 -9.47
N LYS A 347 -29.96 9.18 -8.48
CA LYS A 347 -30.47 9.53 -7.14
C LYS A 347 -29.64 10.61 -6.45
N LEU A 348 -28.31 10.53 -6.55
CA LEU A 348 -27.40 11.52 -5.96
C LEU A 348 -27.43 12.85 -6.72
N GLU A 349 -27.62 12.85 -8.05
CA GLU A 349 -27.76 14.07 -8.85
C GLU A 349 -29.04 14.83 -8.45
N GLU A 350 -30.18 14.13 -8.34
CA GLU A 350 -31.43 14.72 -7.85
C GLU A 350 -31.28 15.31 -6.45
N LEU A 351 -30.59 14.59 -5.56
CA LEU A 351 -30.33 15.08 -4.20
C LEU A 351 -29.43 16.32 -4.20
N LEU A 352 -28.39 16.32 -5.04
CA LEU A 352 -27.48 17.44 -5.19
C LEU A 352 -28.22 18.70 -5.66
N GLU A 353 -29.10 18.57 -6.63
CA GLU A 353 -29.95 19.67 -7.12
C GLU A 353 -30.93 20.17 -6.04
N LYS A 354 -31.63 19.26 -5.35
CA LYS A 354 -32.52 19.59 -4.23
C LYS A 354 -31.79 20.35 -3.12
N LYS A 355 -30.53 19.98 -2.81
CA LYS A 355 -29.71 20.66 -1.79
C LYS A 355 -29.18 22.02 -2.28
N LYS A 356 -28.73 22.10 -3.52
CA LYS A 356 -28.30 23.38 -4.14
C LYS A 356 -29.45 24.39 -4.13
N ALA A 357 -30.66 23.97 -4.44
CA ALA A 357 -31.84 24.83 -4.37
C ALA A 357 -32.16 25.34 -2.94
N LYS A 358 -31.75 24.63 -1.90
CA LYS A 358 -31.88 25.02 -0.49
C LYS A 358 -30.62 25.76 0.05
N GLY A 359 -29.68 26.12 -0.82
CA GLY A 359 -28.42 26.78 -0.43
C GLY A 359 -27.45 25.89 0.38
N LYS A 360 -27.62 24.58 0.29
CA LYS A 360 -26.77 23.59 0.98
C LYS A 360 -25.91 22.83 -0.04
N ALA A 361 -24.68 22.45 0.34
CA ALA A 361 -23.80 21.62 -0.47
C ALA A 361 -23.67 20.21 0.12
N LEU A 362 -23.52 19.21 -0.74
CA LEU A 362 -23.05 17.87 -0.34
C LEU A 362 -21.51 17.90 -0.26
N SER A 363 -20.98 17.33 0.79
CA SER A 363 -19.52 17.11 0.89
C SER A 363 -19.05 16.13 -0.20
N LEU A 364 -17.76 16.15 -0.54
CA LEU A 364 -17.20 15.21 -1.51
C LEU A 364 -17.46 13.74 -1.15
N PRO A 365 -17.27 13.29 0.10
CA PRO A 365 -17.66 11.93 0.50
C PRO A 365 -19.14 11.63 0.23
N GLU A 366 -20.06 12.51 0.60
CA GLU A 366 -21.51 12.29 0.44
C GLU A 366 -21.94 12.14 -1.02
N ARG A 367 -21.22 12.76 -1.96
CA ARG A 367 -21.47 12.67 -3.42
C ARG A 367 -20.56 11.66 -4.14
N THR A 368 -19.90 10.78 -3.40
CA THR A 368 -19.05 9.73 -3.97
C THR A 368 -19.72 8.35 -3.87
N ILE A 369 -19.75 7.63 -4.99
CA ILE A 369 -20.09 6.22 -5.08
C ILE A 369 -18.78 5.43 -5.15
N ALA A 370 -18.53 4.56 -4.17
CA ALA A 370 -17.35 3.73 -4.14
C ALA A 370 -17.69 2.27 -4.44
N ILE A 371 -17.05 1.72 -5.46
CA ILE A 371 -17.05 0.28 -5.76
C ILE A 371 -15.83 -0.29 -5.06
N LEU A 372 -16.05 -1.09 -4.01
CA LEU A 372 -14.97 -1.66 -3.22
C LEU A 372 -14.72 -3.11 -3.60
N THR A 373 -13.47 -3.44 -3.89
CA THR A 373 -13.03 -4.79 -4.25
C THR A 373 -12.05 -5.34 -3.22
N ARG A 374 -11.86 -6.66 -3.23
CA ARG A 374 -10.87 -7.31 -2.36
C ARG A 374 -9.48 -7.28 -2.98
N LYS A 375 -9.37 -7.38 -4.31
CA LYS A 375 -8.12 -7.55 -5.05
C LYS A 375 -8.00 -6.54 -6.20
N ASN A 376 -6.76 -6.16 -6.55
CA ASN A 376 -6.51 -5.19 -7.62
C ASN A 376 -6.98 -5.68 -9.00
N TYR A 377 -6.81 -6.96 -9.33
CA TYR A 377 -7.26 -7.50 -10.63
C TYR A 377 -8.79 -7.39 -10.85
N GLU A 378 -9.57 -7.30 -9.76
CA GLU A 378 -11.01 -7.08 -9.83
C GLU A 378 -11.33 -5.64 -10.25
N ILE A 379 -10.51 -4.67 -9.79
CA ILE A 379 -10.59 -3.27 -10.25
C ILE A 379 -10.36 -3.22 -11.76
N ASP A 380 -9.31 -3.86 -12.26
CA ASP A 380 -8.96 -3.85 -13.69
C ASP A 380 -10.09 -4.44 -14.54
N LYS A 381 -10.73 -5.53 -14.08
CA LYS A 381 -11.90 -6.12 -14.76
C LYS A 381 -13.07 -5.12 -14.86
N ILE A 382 -13.38 -4.42 -13.76
CA ILE A 382 -14.49 -3.44 -13.72
C ILE A 382 -14.17 -2.26 -14.62
N LEU A 383 -12.96 -1.70 -14.54
CA LEU A 383 -12.55 -0.54 -15.34
C LEU A 383 -12.52 -0.86 -16.84
N ASN A 384 -11.99 -2.02 -17.23
CA ASN A 384 -11.98 -2.46 -18.64
C ASN A 384 -13.40 -2.67 -19.17
N ALA A 385 -14.28 -3.29 -18.37
CA ALA A 385 -15.68 -3.47 -18.73
C ALA A 385 -16.44 -2.13 -18.86
N ALA A 386 -16.18 -1.18 -17.95
CA ALA A 386 -16.76 0.16 -17.98
C ALA A 386 -16.27 0.97 -19.20
N LYS A 387 -14.96 0.96 -19.45
CA LYS A 387 -14.36 1.66 -20.60
C LYS A 387 -14.97 1.20 -21.93
N LYS A 388 -15.14 -0.12 -22.11
CA LYS A 388 -15.76 -0.69 -23.30
C LYS A 388 -17.21 -0.22 -23.46
N ARG A 389 -18.00 -0.20 -22.38
CA ARG A 389 -19.41 0.22 -22.44
C ARG A 389 -19.57 1.73 -22.61
N LEU A 390 -18.66 2.50 -22.04
CA LEU A 390 -18.63 3.95 -22.25
C LEU A 390 -18.33 4.29 -23.72
N SER A 391 -17.35 3.61 -24.33
CA SER A 391 -17.03 3.80 -25.77
C SER A 391 -18.19 3.40 -26.71
N ASN A 392 -19.00 2.42 -26.31
CA ASN A 392 -20.18 1.99 -27.05
C ASN A 392 -21.42 2.87 -26.78
N GLY A 393 -21.36 3.83 -25.84
CA GLY A 393 -22.52 4.64 -25.45
C GLY A 393 -23.55 3.92 -24.59
N GLU A 394 -23.22 2.75 -24.02
CA GLU A 394 -24.10 1.94 -23.16
C GLU A 394 -24.23 2.52 -21.75
N ILE A 395 -23.22 3.24 -21.28
CA ILE A 395 -23.21 4.00 -20.02
C ILE A 395 -22.79 5.45 -20.27
N ASN A 396 -23.23 6.38 -19.41
CA ASN A 396 -22.96 7.81 -19.52
C ASN A 396 -22.12 8.37 -18.36
N PHE A 397 -21.36 7.52 -17.69
CA PHE A 397 -20.49 7.89 -16.58
C PHE A 397 -19.15 7.16 -16.67
N GLU A 398 -18.13 7.82 -16.14
CA GLU A 398 -16.78 7.27 -16.01
C GLU A 398 -16.57 6.73 -14.59
N ILE A 399 -15.89 5.60 -14.46
CA ILE A 399 -15.44 5.05 -13.18
C ILE A 399 -13.95 5.31 -13.07
N GLN A 400 -13.58 6.10 -12.07
CA GLN A 400 -12.20 6.41 -11.77
C GLN A 400 -11.58 5.29 -10.92
N SER A 401 -10.36 4.91 -11.20
CA SER A 401 -9.59 4.14 -10.24
C SER A 401 -9.11 5.07 -9.14
N ASP A 402 -9.50 4.80 -7.89
CA ASP A 402 -8.87 5.41 -6.72
C ASP A 402 -7.58 4.62 -6.37
N SER A 403 -6.99 4.02 -7.35
CA SER A 403 -5.60 3.67 -7.26
C SER A 403 -4.86 5.01 -7.33
N SER A 404 -4.53 5.57 -6.19
CA SER A 404 -3.26 6.25 -6.05
C SER A 404 -2.25 5.20 -6.50
N GLY A 405 -2.06 5.11 -7.83
CA GLY A 405 -1.20 4.13 -8.44
C GLY A 405 0.17 4.30 -7.84
N ASP A 406 0.91 3.25 -7.74
CA ASP A 406 2.32 3.38 -7.55
C ASP A 406 2.82 4.34 -8.63
N LEU A 407 3.44 5.44 -8.22
CA LEU A 407 3.96 6.48 -9.11
C LEU A 407 4.79 5.86 -10.25
N TYR A 408 5.56 4.82 -9.94
CA TYR A 408 6.45 4.15 -10.89
C TYR A 408 5.75 3.13 -11.80
N SER A 409 4.49 2.80 -11.56
CA SER A 409 3.67 2.02 -12.48
C SER A 409 2.91 2.90 -13.49
N MET A 410 2.98 4.23 -13.33
CA MET A 410 2.26 5.16 -14.20
C MET A 410 3.00 5.44 -15.50
N ASP A 411 2.24 5.77 -16.55
CA ASP A 411 2.78 6.11 -17.87
C ASP A 411 3.86 7.19 -17.80
N CYS A 412 3.71 8.20 -16.94
CA CYS A 412 4.69 9.29 -16.81
C CYS A 412 6.08 8.80 -16.34
N ALA A 413 6.14 7.84 -15.42
CA ALA A 413 7.39 7.27 -14.94
C ALA A 413 7.98 6.27 -15.96
N ILE A 414 7.12 5.46 -16.57
CA ILE A 414 7.51 4.49 -17.61
C ILE A 414 8.07 5.23 -18.83
N ASP A 415 7.42 6.30 -19.28
CA ASP A 415 7.89 7.09 -20.42
C ASP A 415 9.23 7.79 -20.12
N LEU A 416 9.40 8.29 -18.90
CA LEU A 416 10.67 8.86 -18.48
C LEU A 416 11.79 7.80 -18.45
N CYS A 417 11.48 6.59 -17.96
CA CYS A 417 12.41 5.47 -17.95
C CYS A 417 12.81 5.05 -19.40
N LYS A 418 11.85 4.96 -20.31
CA LYS A 418 12.13 4.67 -21.73
C LYS A 418 13.03 5.73 -22.36
N LEU A 419 12.77 7.01 -22.07
CA LEU A 419 13.60 8.12 -22.54
C LEU A 419 15.02 8.02 -22.01
N THR A 420 15.21 7.86 -20.70
CA THR A 420 16.54 7.78 -20.09
C THR A 420 17.29 6.52 -20.55
N SER A 421 16.60 5.40 -20.74
CA SER A 421 17.19 4.15 -21.25
C SER A 421 17.71 4.30 -22.68
N ALA A 422 16.96 4.95 -23.56
CA ALA A 422 17.39 5.22 -24.92
C ALA A 422 18.56 6.21 -24.98
N LEU A 423 18.56 7.24 -24.12
CA LEU A 423 19.66 8.20 -24.01
C LEU A 423 20.96 7.57 -23.44
N SER A 424 20.83 6.61 -22.51
CA SER A 424 21.99 5.85 -21.98
C SER A 424 22.48 4.79 -22.96
N ASN A 425 21.62 4.28 -23.85
CA ASN A 425 21.95 3.23 -24.82
C ASN A 425 21.55 3.65 -26.25
N PRO A 426 22.16 4.72 -26.80
CA PRO A 426 21.68 5.36 -28.03
C PRO A 426 21.86 4.54 -29.33
N TYR A 427 22.53 3.39 -29.24
CA TYR A 427 22.78 2.49 -30.36
C TYR A 427 22.16 1.09 -30.16
N ASP A 428 21.28 0.93 -29.18
CA ASP A 428 20.53 -0.32 -28.98
C ASP A 428 19.11 -0.19 -29.57
N PRO A 429 18.76 -1.02 -30.58
CA PRO A 429 17.48 -0.90 -31.28
C PRO A 429 16.27 -1.15 -30.37
N SER A 430 16.42 -1.90 -29.29
CA SER A 430 15.32 -2.19 -28.37
C SER A 430 14.90 -0.92 -27.62
N TYR A 431 15.86 -0.21 -27.01
CA TYR A 431 15.59 1.03 -26.29
C TYR A 431 15.13 2.16 -27.20
N LEU A 432 15.69 2.25 -28.45
CA LEU A 432 15.23 3.23 -29.44
C LEU A 432 13.78 2.98 -29.85
N TYR A 433 13.43 1.71 -30.08
CA TYR A 433 12.05 1.33 -30.38
C TYR A 433 11.09 1.62 -29.23
N ASP A 434 11.47 1.29 -27.98
CA ASP A 434 10.68 1.57 -26.80
C ASP A 434 10.42 3.07 -26.61
N LEU A 435 11.42 3.91 -26.91
CA LEU A 435 11.26 5.37 -26.90
C LEU A 435 10.26 5.83 -27.96
N ILE A 436 10.34 5.31 -29.20
CA ILE A 436 9.40 5.65 -30.27
C ILE A 436 7.96 5.25 -29.92
N GLN A 437 7.79 4.16 -29.18
CA GLN A 437 6.48 3.71 -28.70
C GLN A 437 5.99 4.42 -27.42
N SER A 438 6.80 5.34 -26.85
CA SER A 438 6.42 6.11 -25.68
C SER A 438 5.62 7.36 -26.04
N ASN A 439 4.92 7.95 -25.05
CA ASN A 439 4.24 9.23 -25.24
C ASN A 439 5.21 10.40 -25.51
N ASN A 440 6.53 10.23 -25.32
CA ASN A 440 7.53 11.26 -25.63
C ASN A 440 7.71 11.45 -27.13
N VAL A 441 7.40 10.45 -27.95
CA VAL A 441 7.57 10.49 -29.40
C VAL A 441 6.23 10.21 -30.05
N ASN A 442 5.59 11.25 -30.58
CA ASN A 442 4.28 11.14 -31.22
C ASN A 442 4.44 10.89 -32.74
N VAL A 443 4.94 9.71 -33.11
CA VAL A 443 5.18 9.32 -34.49
C VAL A 443 4.59 7.93 -34.74
N GLU A 444 3.82 7.77 -35.81
CA GLU A 444 3.36 6.46 -36.26
C GLU A 444 4.55 5.67 -36.85
N PHE A 445 4.95 4.60 -36.18
CA PHE A 445 6.03 3.74 -36.63
C PHE A 445 5.59 2.28 -36.70
N SER A 446 5.78 1.66 -37.87
CA SER A 446 5.40 0.26 -38.10
C SER A 446 6.55 -0.67 -37.77
N LEU A 447 6.31 -1.67 -36.90
CA LEU A 447 7.29 -2.72 -36.59
C LEU A 447 7.77 -3.50 -37.84
N SER A 448 6.94 -3.62 -38.86
CA SER A 448 7.29 -4.28 -40.11
C SER A 448 8.50 -3.64 -40.83
N SER A 449 8.74 -2.35 -40.62
CA SER A 449 9.85 -1.61 -41.20
C SER A 449 11.25 -2.08 -40.75
N ILE A 450 11.32 -2.68 -39.55
CA ILE A 450 12.56 -3.18 -38.92
C ILE A 450 12.63 -4.71 -38.84
N PHE A 451 11.54 -5.41 -39.16
CA PHE A 451 11.49 -6.86 -39.06
C PHE A 451 12.46 -7.53 -40.05
N GLY A 452 13.24 -8.51 -39.58
CA GLY A 452 14.19 -9.26 -40.42
C GLY A 452 15.47 -8.52 -40.80
N LYS A 453 15.69 -7.26 -40.34
CA LYS A 453 16.89 -6.48 -40.66
C LYS A 453 18.03 -6.72 -39.67
N SER A 454 19.27 -6.41 -40.07
CA SER A 454 20.45 -6.46 -39.21
C SER A 454 20.34 -5.45 -38.05
N LYS A 455 21.15 -5.60 -37.01
CA LYS A 455 21.17 -4.69 -35.88
C LYS A 455 21.50 -3.27 -36.32
N GLU A 456 22.49 -3.10 -37.18
CA GLU A 456 22.96 -1.81 -37.69
C GLU A 456 21.88 -1.12 -38.54
N GLU A 457 21.17 -1.88 -39.39
CA GLU A 457 20.05 -1.35 -40.18
C GLU A 457 18.88 -0.91 -39.32
N LYS A 458 18.55 -1.69 -38.27
CA LYS A 458 17.53 -1.32 -37.29
C LYS A 458 17.85 -0.01 -36.57
N VAL A 459 19.08 0.10 -36.06
CA VAL A 459 19.55 1.32 -35.38
C VAL A 459 19.43 2.52 -36.33
N ARG A 460 19.90 2.40 -37.58
CA ARG A 460 19.82 3.48 -38.56
C ARG A 460 18.38 3.96 -38.78
N ILE A 461 17.45 3.03 -39.04
CA ILE A 461 16.06 3.39 -39.31
C ILE A 461 15.40 4.05 -38.10
N LEU A 462 15.64 3.53 -36.90
CA LEU A 462 15.08 4.09 -35.64
C LEU A 462 15.69 5.46 -35.36
N THR A 463 17.01 5.62 -35.56
CA THR A 463 17.70 6.90 -35.38
C THR A 463 17.22 7.93 -36.41
N ASP A 464 16.99 7.56 -37.66
CA ASP A 464 16.45 8.46 -38.67
C ASP A 464 15.05 8.96 -38.29
N CYS A 465 14.20 8.09 -37.73
CA CYS A 465 12.88 8.46 -37.20
C CYS A 465 13.00 9.47 -36.04
N LEU A 466 13.89 9.19 -35.10
CA LEU A 466 14.13 10.08 -33.93
C LEU A 466 14.77 11.42 -34.37
N ASN A 467 15.66 11.41 -35.35
CA ASN A 467 16.26 12.62 -35.93
C ASN A 467 15.19 13.52 -36.56
N GLN A 468 14.26 12.94 -37.31
CA GLN A 468 13.17 13.72 -37.88
C GLN A 468 12.32 14.37 -36.79
N TYR A 469 11.92 13.60 -35.81
CA TYR A 469 11.11 14.08 -34.70
C TYR A 469 11.79 15.16 -33.85
N PHE A 470 13.01 14.89 -33.35
CA PHE A 470 13.68 15.82 -32.46
C PHE A 470 14.21 17.09 -33.16
N LYS A 471 14.50 17.04 -34.47
CA LYS A 471 14.77 18.25 -35.27
C LYS A 471 13.55 19.15 -35.34
N GLU A 472 12.34 18.61 -35.43
CA GLU A 472 11.11 19.39 -35.45
C GLU A 472 10.80 20.00 -34.08
N VAL A 473 10.97 19.25 -32.98
CA VAL A 473 10.52 19.68 -31.64
C VAL A 473 11.60 20.46 -30.88
N LEU A 474 12.88 20.14 -31.04
CA LEU A 474 14.01 20.70 -30.29
C LEU A 474 15.08 21.37 -31.16
N ASN A 475 14.97 21.25 -32.49
CA ASN A 475 16.00 21.67 -33.45
C ASN A 475 17.36 20.98 -33.23
N LEU A 476 17.35 19.75 -32.73
CA LEU A 476 18.53 18.89 -32.48
C LEU A 476 18.34 17.54 -33.18
N ASP A 477 19.41 16.98 -33.70
CA ASP A 477 19.41 15.56 -34.06
C ASP A 477 19.65 14.67 -32.85
N TRP A 478 19.43 13.37 -32.99
CA TRP A 478 19.52 12.40 -31.88
C TRP A 478 20.90 12.37 -31.22
N GLU A 479 21.97 12.39 -32.02
CA GLU A 479 23.34 12.35 -31.49
C GLU A 479 23.68 13.61 -30.71
N SER A 480 23.29 14.78 -31.22
CA SER A 480 23.46 16.07 -30.52
C SER A 480 22.66 16.11 -29.22
N LEU A 481 21.43 15.58 -29.23
CA LEU A 481 20.60 15.51 -28.03
C LEU A 481 21.23 14.60 -26.97
N VAL A 482 21.70 13.40 -27.36
CA VAL A 482 22.42 12.49 -26.46
C VAL A 482 23.66 13.16 -25.87
N PHE A 483 24.45 13.84 -26.70
CA PHE A 483 25.65 14.56 -26.26
C PHE A 483 25.32 15.67 -25.26
N GLU A 484 24.29 16.49 -25.50
CA GLU A 484 23.88 17.54 -24.57
C GLU A 484 23.43 16.98 -23.24
N VAL A 485 22.61 15.93 -23.26
CA VAL A 485 22.08 15.32 -22.02
C VAL A 485 23.18 14.68 -21.19
N GLN A 486 24.19 14.06 -21.81
CA GLN A 486 25.31 13.45 -21.09
C GLN A 486 26.29 14.47 -20.48
N ASN A 487 26.40 15.66 -21.07
CA ASN A 487 27.38 16.66 -20.69
C ASN A 487 26.84 17.86 -19.89
N GLN A 488 25.55 17.92 -19.63
CA GLN A 488 24.88 19.00 -18.91
C GLN A 488 24.05 18.45 -17.73
N PRO A 489 23.55 19.32 -16.80
CA PRO A 489 22.72 18.89 -15.69
C PRO A 489 21.48 18.13 -16.15
N ILE A 490 21.43 16.84 -15.80
CA ILE A 490 20.46 15.87 -16.32
C ILE A 490 19.00 16.27 -16.12
N LEU A 491 18.61 16.66 -14.91
CA LEU A 491 17.20 17.00 -14.62
C LEU A 491 16.73 18.24 -15.41
N LYS A 492 17.65 19.18 -15.67
CA LYS A 492 17.34 20.35 -16.50
C LYS A 492 17.03 19.93 -17.94
N ASN A 493 17.88 19.07 -18.51
CA ASN A 493 17.70 18.61 -19.90
C ASN A 493 16.46 17.72 -20.08
N LEU A 494 16.21 16.80 -19.15
CA LEU A 494 15.00 16.00 -19.17
C LEU A 494 13.74 16.88 -19.10
N ARG A 495 13.78 17.99 -18.35
CA ARG A 495 12.66 18.95 -18.29
C ARG A 495 12.50 19.72 -19.61
N ILE A 496 13.60 20.10 -20.28
CA ILE A 496 13.54 20.74 -21.61
C ILE A 496 12.91 19.78 -22.63
N ILE A 497 13.32 18.51 -22.61
CA ILE A 497 12.75 17.49 -23.49
C ILE A 497 11.24 17.33 -23.22
N TYR A 498 10.86 17.20 -21.94
CA TYR A 498 9.46 17.07 -21.51
C TYR A 498 8.57 18.23 -21.99
N GLU A 499 9.05 19.48 -21.84
CA GLU A 499 8.28 20.67 -22.26
C GLU A 499 8.20 20.79 -23.79
N ALA A 500 9.19 20.30 -24.51
CA ALA A 500 9.20 20.29 -25.98
C ALA A 500 8.31 19.19 -26.56
N THR A 501 8.45 17.95 -26.06
CA THR A 501 7.71 16.78 -26.58
C THR A 501 6.25 16.75 -26.15
N LYS A 502 5.93 17.34 -24.98
CA LYS A 502 4.57 17.44 -24.40
C LYS A 502 3.83 16.09 -24.36
N PRO A 503 4.41 15.04 -23.74
CA PRO A 503 3.88 13.67 -23.77
C PRO A 503 2.44 13.57 -23.28
N TRP A 504 1.99 14.44 -22.39
CA TRP A 504 0.60 14.48 -21.91
C TRP A 504 -0.43 14.76 -23.02
N LYS A 505 -0.03 15.36 -24.14
CA LYS A 505 -0.93 15.65 -25.27
C LYS A 505 -1.38 14.41 -26.03
N SER A 506 -0.72 13.27 -25.85
CA SER A 506 -1.19 11.98 -26.39
C SER A 506 -2.60 11.62 -25.88
N PHE A 507 -2.99 12.13 -24.70
CA PHE A 507 -4.32 11.97 -24.10
C PHE A 507 -5.28 13.10 -24.58
N SER A 508 -5.34 13.37 -25.89
CA SER A 508 -5.92 14.56 -26.51
C SER A 508 -7.39 14.89 -26.16
N SER A 509 -8.19 13.91 -25.76
CA SER A 509 -9.61 14.11 -25.38
C SER A 509 -9.86 14.19 -23.86
N ASP A 510 -8.87 13.86 -23.02
CA ASP A 510 -9.01 13.68 -21.60
C ASP A 510 -8.12 14.67 -20.82
N LYS A 511 -8.67 15.86 -20.55
CA LYS A 511 -7.95 16.90 -19.79
C LYS A 511 -7.52 16.44 -18.40
N LEU A 512 -8.30 15.55 -17.75
CA LEU A 512 -7.99 15.05 -16.43
C LEU A 512 -6.76 14.13 -16.47
N LYS A 513 -6.68 13.25 -17.46
CA LYS A 513 -5.49 12.40 -17.67
C LYS A 513 -4.26 13.22 -18.01
N GLN A 514 -4.41 14.28 -18.83
CA GLN A 514 -3.29 15.18 -19.12
C GLN A 514 -2.75 15.81 -17.84
N GLU A 515 -3.64 16.31 -16.98
CA GLU A 515 -3.26 16.95 -15.73
C GLU A 515 -2.66 15.95 -14.73
N HIS A 516 -3.23 14.74 -14.67
CA HIS A 516 -2.73 13.66 -13.84
C HIS A 516 -1.31 13.21 -14.28
N TYR A 517 -1.08 13.08 -15.58
CA TYR A 517 0.24 12.80 -16.14
C TYR A 517 1.25 13.88 -15.74
N ARG A 518 0.90 15.16 -15.93
CA ARG A 518 1.77 16.31 -15.61
C ARG A 518 2.13 16.38 -14.13
N THR A 519 1.12 16.28 -13.27
CA THR A 519 1.30 16.37 -11.81
C THR A 519 2.20 15.25 -11.29
N ASN A 520 2.04 14.04 -11.80
CA ASN A 520 2.84 12.89 -11.37
C ASN A 520 4.22 12.85 -12.04
N TYR A 521 4.37 13.38 -13.24
CA TYR A 521 5.69 13.59 -13.84
C TYR A 521 6.55 14.52 -12.98
N GLU A 522 6.00 15.64 -12.50
CA GLU A 522 6.69 16.54 -11.55
C GLU A 522 7.06 15.82 -10.24
N LEU A 523 6.17 14.95 -9.74
CA LEU A 523 6.46 14.16 -8.55
C LEU A 523 7.64 13.20 -8.76
N VAL A 524 7.76 12.55 -9.93
CA VAL A 524 8.93 11.73 -10.26
C VAL A 524 10.22 12.55 -10.20
N PHE A 525 10.21 13.79 -10.71
CA PHE A 525 11.38 14.68 -10.62
C PHE A 525 11.73 15.08 -9.18
N GLU A 526 10.71 15.35 -8.35
CA GLU A 526 10.93 15.65 -6.93
C GLU A 526 11.55 14.46 -6.21
N GLU A 527 11.05 13.24 -6.46
CA GLU A 527 11.59 12.00 -5.88
C GLU A 527 13.04 11.75 -6.32
N LEU A 528 13.34 11.90 -7.60
CA LEU A 528 14.71 11.77 -8.12
C LEU A 528 15.66 12.81 -7.48
N SER A 529 15.19 14.05 -7.32
CA SER A 529 15.95 15.11 -6.67
C SER A 529 16.16 14.84 -5.17
N ALA A 530 15.12 14.31 -4.48
CA ALA A 530 15.17 14.05 -3.05
C ALA A 530 16.13 12.90 -2.70
N ARG A 531 16.14 11.84 -3.50
CA ARG A 531 17.02 10.67 -3.31
C ARG A 531 18.51 11.04 -3.44
N ASN A 532 18.82 12.03 -4.26
CA ASN A 532 20.20 12.34 -4.66
C ASN A 532 20.76 13.65 -4.09
N LYS A 533 20.26 14.12 -2.95
CA LYS A 533 20.72 15.39 -2.31
C LYS A 533 22.23 15.49 -2.05
N ARG A 534 22.99 14.40 -2.15
CA ARG A 534 24.41 14.32 -1.80
C ARG A 534 25.34 13.87 -2.93
N THR A 535 24.80 13.42 -4.06
CA THR A 535 25.57 12.92 -5.20
C THR A 535 25.21 13.68 -6.47
N TYR A 536 26.19 13.85 -7.37
CA TYR A 536 25.94 14.39 -8.70
C TYR A 536 25.07 13.40 -9.49
N LEU A 537 23.91 13.87 -9.99
CA LEU A 537 23.03 13.06 -10.82
C LEU A 537 23.62 12.93 -12.22
N THR A 538 23.93 11.70 -12.62
CA THR A 538 24.27 11.35 -14.00
C THR A 538 23.07 10.72 -14.70
N LEU A 539 23.07 10.68 -16.03
CA LEU A 539 22.03 10.01 -16.81
C LEU A 539 21.86 8.54 -16.39
N ASP A 540 22.99 7.82 -16.22
CA ASP A 540 22.96 6.42 -15.82
C ASP A 540 22.39 6.21 -14.41
N SER A 541 22.72 7.10 -13.47
CA SER A 541 22.18 7.01 -12.10
C SER A 541 20.66 7.28 -12.04
N VAL A 542 20.17 8.17 -12.88
CA VAL A 542 18.72 8.44 -13.02
C VAL A 542 18.03 7.25 -13.67
N ASN A 543 18.58 6.72 -14.76
CA ASN A 543 18.06 5.57 -15.47
C ASN A 543 17.99 4.32 -14.56
N GLU A 544 19.10 4.02 -13.87
CA GLU A 544 19.17 2.92 -12.91
C GLU A 544 18.15 3.08 -11.79
N SER A 545 18.02 4.29 -11.22
CA SER A 545 17.03 4.58 -10.16
C SER A 545 15.59 4.36 -10.63
N LEU A 546 15.26 4.74 -11.87
CA LEU A 546 13.93 4.51 -12.45
C LEU A 546 13.68 3.03 -12.71
N HIS A 547 14.64 2.31 -13.29
CA HIS A 547 14.54 0.87 -13.52
C HIS A 547 14.33 0.10 -12.21
N ILE A 548 15.12 0.42 -11.18
CA ILE A 548 14.97 -0.20 -9.86
C ILE A 548 13.58 0.10 -9.28
N ALA A 549 13.14 1.35 -9.34
CA ALA A 549 11.85 1.73 -8.78
C ALA A 549 10.67 1.04 -9.49
N ILE A 550 10.73 0.93 -10.81
CA ILE A 550 9.70 0.26 -11.63
C ILE A 550 9.73 -1.26 -11.42
N THR A 551 10.90 -1.88 -11.49
CA THR A 551 11.04 -3.34 -11.41
C THR A 551 10.82 -3.88 -10.01
N ALA A 552 11.30 -3.17 -8.99
CA ALA A 552 11.12 -3.54 -7.59
C ALA A 552 9.74 -3.17 -7.04
N GLY A 553 8.87 -2.50 -7.82
CA GLY A 553 7.55 -2.06 -7.41
C GLY A 553 7.62 -1.16 -6.17
N VAL A 554 8.51 -0.16 -6.18
CA VAL A 554 8.66 0.78 -5.06
C VAL A 554 7.34 1.51 -4.85
N GLU A 555 6.63 1.22 -3.78
CA GLU A 555 5.35 1.85 -3.44
C GLU A 555 5.55 3.34 -3.13
N THR A 556 5.45 4.18 -4.14
CA THR A 556 5.40 5.64 -3.99
C THR A 556 4.03 6.14 -4.42
N LYS A 557 3.33 6.79 -3.52
CA LYS A 557 1.97 7.27 -3.76
C LYS A 557 1.98 8.35 -4.84
N SER A 558 1.20 8.17 -5.91
CA SER A 558 0.96 9.21 -6.91
C SER A 558 0.15 10.38 -6.31
N ARG A 559 0.29 11.57 -6.88
CA ARG A 559 -0.53 12.73 -6.50
C ARG A 559 -1.90 12.65 -7.17
N GLU A 560 -2.93 12.78 -6.35
CA GLU A 560 -4.29 13.00 -6.84
C GLU A 560 -4.45 14.43 -7.31
N ILE A 561 -5.20 14.61 -8.38
CA ILE A 561 -5.62 15.96 -8.79
C ILE A 561 -6.87 16.31 -7.98
N ASN A 562 -6.76 17.35 -7.14
CA ASN A 562 -7.92 17.99 -6.56
C ASN A 562 -8.66 18.74 -7.67
N THR A 563 -9.48 18.05 -8.43
CA THR A 563 -10.48 18.74 -9.24
C THR A 563 -11.59 19.21 -8.32
N ASP A 564 -11.90 20.49 -8.34
CA ASP A 564 -13.18 21.05 -7.87
C ASP A 564 -14.30 20.51 -8.78
N TYR A 565 -14.48 19.17 -8.76
CA TYR A 565 -15.51 18.52 -9.54
C TYR A 565 -16.84 18.66 -8.79
N ASP A 566 -17.73 19.48 -9.33
CA ASP A 566 -19.05 19.76 -8.73
C ASP A 566 -20.09 18.64 -8.90
N GLY A 567 -19.73 17.56 -9.58
CA GLY A 567 -20.61 16.43 -9.91
C GLY A 567 -20.52 15.25 -8.94
N ILE A 568 -21.17 14.14 -9.31
CA ILE A 568 -21.10 12.86 -8.60
C ILE A 568 -19.81 12.12 -8.99
N ARG A 569 -19.00 11.76 -8.02
CA ARG A 569 -17.76 10.99 -8.20
C ARG A 569 -18.06 9.51 -8.10
N ILE A 570 -17.57 8.71 -9.06
CA ILE A 570 -17.66 7.24 -9.05
C ILE A 570 -16.25 6.69 -9.06
N ILE A 571 -15.89 5.93 -8.02
CA ILE A 571 -14.54 5.38 -7.88
C ILE A 571 -14.59 3.87 -7.72
N CYS A 572 -13.50 3.21 -8.14
CA CYS A 572 -13.27 1.79 -7.87
C CYS A 572 -11.92 1.65 -7.15
N THR A 573 -11.93 1.04 -5.96
CA THR A 573 -10.75 0.88 -5.11
C THR A 573 -10.82 -0.40 -4.27
N THR A 574 -9.70 -0.80 -3.64
CA THR A 574 -9.74 -1.93 -2.70
C THR A 574 -10.24 -1.50 -1.32
N VAL A 575 -10.82 -2.46 -0.58
CA VAL A 575 -11.25 -2.24 0.82
C VAL A 575 -10.08 -1.74 1.68
N HIS A 576 -8.88 -2.28 1.50
CA HIS A 576 -7.69 -1.84 2.25
C HIS A 576 -7.37 -0.37 2.05
N LYS A 577 -7.41 0.11 0.80
CA LYS A 577 -7.18 1.53 0.48
C LYS A 577 -8.30 2.45 0.96
N SER A 578 -9.51 1.92 1.10
CA SER A 578 -10.66 2.67 1.61
C SER A 578 -10.65 2.89 3.13
N LYS A 579 -9.74 2.24 3.86
CA LYS A 579 -9.63 2.41 5.31
C LYS A 579 -9.37 3.87 5.68
N GLY A 580 -10.10 4.40 6.67
CA GLY A 580 -10.05 5.81 7.06
C GLY A 580 -10.91 6.75 6.21
N LEU A 581 -11.35 6.32 5.01
CA LEU A 581 -12.19 7.09 4.11
C LEU A 581 -13.69 6.84 4.37
N GLU A 582 -14.56 7.62 3.69
CA GLU A 582 -16.01 7.50 3.77
C GLU A 582 -16.66 7.89 2.45
N TYR A 583 -17.81 7.26 2.13
CA TYR A 583 -18.49 7.43 0.84
C TYR A 583 -19.99 7.44 1.01
N GLY A 584 -20.69 8.23 0.22
CA GLY A 584 -22.15 8.32 0.24
C GLY A 584 -22.82 6.97 0.00
N THR A 585 -22.34 6.26 -1.02
CA THR A 585 -22.78 4.90 -1.37
C THR A 585 -21.57 3.99 -1.53
N VAL A 586 -21.63 2.80 -0.94
CA VAL A 586 -20.64 1.73 -1.10
C VAL A 586 -21.27 0.54 -1.83
N ILE A 587 -20.58 0.03 -2.84
CA ILE A 587 -21.00 -1.15 -3.62
C ILE A 587 -19.91 -2.22 -3.50
N LEU A 588 -20.27 -3.42 -3.05
CA LEU A 588 -19.41 -4.62 -3.02
C LEU A 588 -19.81 -5.57 -4.15
N PRO A 589 -19.08 -5.58 -5.28
CA PRO A 589 -19.44 -6.43 -6.41
C PRO A 589 -19.03 -7.89 -6.23
N TYR A 590 -17.86 -8.16 -5.65
CA TYR A 590 -17.30 -9.51 -5.55
C TYR A 590 -17.30 -10.02 -4.10
N THR A 591 -18.37 -10.66 -3.67
CA THR A 591 -18.50 -11.19 -2.31
C THR A 591 -18.39 -12.71 -2.23
N ASN A 592 -18.26 -13.38 -3.37
CA ASN A 592 -18.30 -14.84 -3.48
C ASN A 592 -16.93 -15.53 -3.54
N SER A 593 -15.83 -14.75 -3.43
CA SER A 593 -14.49 -15.35 -3.37
C SER A 593 -14.39 -16.23 -2.14
N ALA A 594 -14.03 -17.50 -2.33
CA ALA A 594 -13.87 -18.44 -1.23
C ALA A 594 -12.76 -18.01 -0.27
N ILE A 595 -13.02 -18.14 1.03
CA ILE A 595 -12.02 -17.97 2.09
C ILE A 595 -11.31 -19.31 2.24
N ASN A 596 -10.10 -19.41 1.74
CA ASN A 596 -9.31 -20.64 1.73
C ASN A 596 -7.90 -20.38 2.26
N VAL A 597 -7.35 -21.39 2.95
CA VAL A 597 -5.97 -21.43 3.44
C VAL A 597 -5.41 -22.84 3.20
N PRO A 598 -4.14 -22.97 2.83
CA PRO A 598 -3.27 -21.91 2.28
C PRO A 598 -3.65 -21.54 0.85
N HIS A 599 -3.21 -20.38 0.41
CA HIS A 599 -3.35 -20.02 -1.00
C HIS A 599 -2.36 -20.82 -1.84
N LYS A 600 -2.80 -21.35 -3.01
CA LYS A 600 -1.91 -22.07 -3.93
C LYS A 600 -0.73 -21.19 -4.38
N ASN A 601 0.43 -21.84 -4.52
CA ASN A 601 1.69 -21.20 -4.96
C ASN A 601 2.13 -20.04 -4.05
N THR A 602 1.94 -20.18 -2.74
CA THR A 602 2.34 -19.19 -1.75
C THR A 602 3.07 -19.85 -0.57
N ILE A 603 3.67 -19.02 0.26
CA ILE A 603 4.17 -19.39 1.56
C ILE A 603 3.38 -18.63 2.64
N ASP A 604 2.94 -19.36 3.66
CA ASP A 604 2.37 -18.79 4.87
C ASP A 604 3.34 -18.93 6.03
N VAL A 605 3.35 -17.94 6.91
CA VAL A 605 4.24 -17.92 8.08
C VAL A 605 3.46 -17.47 9.31
N THR A 606 3.62 -18.19 10.40
CA THR A 606 3.11 -17.81 11.72
C THR A 606 4.28 -17.63 12.68
N SER A 607 4.16 -16.72 13.65
CA SER A 607 5.14 -16.54 14.72
C SER A 607 4.41 -16.43 16.04
N ILE A 608 4.59 -17.42 16.91
CA ILE A 608 3.92 -17.48 18.21
C ILE A 608 4.96 -17.91 19.25
N ASP A 609 5.15 -17.10 20.28
CA ASP A 609 6.06 -17.36 21.41
C ASP A 609 7.50 -17.73 20.96
N GLY A 610 7.99 -17.09 19.90
CA GLY A 610 9.33 -17.34 19.35
C GLY A 610 9.45 -18.59 18.49
N LYS A 611 8.35 -19.32 18.26
CA LYS A 611 8.27 -20.45 17.33
C LYS A 611 7.75 -19.96 15.99
N ILE A 612 8.34 -20.42 14.92
CA ILE A 612 8.01 -20.03 13.55
C ILE A 612 7.35 -21.22 12.85
N GLY A 613 6.04 -21.11 12.66
CA GLY A 613 5.28 -22.01 11.80
C GLY A 613 5.38 -21.56 10.34
N TYR A 614 5.55 -22.50 9.43
CA TYR A 614 5.52 -22.22 8.00
C TYR A 614 4.77 -23.30 7.22
N CYS A 615 4.18 -22.88 6.10
CA CYS A 615 3.58 -23.77 5.12
C CYS A 615 3.92 -23.31 3.70
N PHE A 616 4.63 -24.14 2.95
CA PHE A 616 4.86 -23.96 1.53
C PHE A 616 3.74 -24.67 0.77
N SER A 617 2.98 -23.96 -0.03
CA SER A 617 1.88 -24.49 -0.82
C SER A 617 2.22 -24.44 -2.31
N GLY A 618 2.40 -25.60 -2.93
CA GLY A 618 2.52 -25.75 -4.38
C GLY A 618 1.17 -25.99 -5.07
N GLU A 619 1.19 -26.44 -6.32
CA GLU A 619 -0.04 -26.78 -7.04
C GLU A 619 -0.73 -28.01 -6.45
N ASP A 620 0.02 -29.05 -6.12
CA ASP A 620 -0.47 -30.38 -5.71
C ASP A 620 -0.02 -30.84 -4.33
N ALA A 621 0.89 -30.11 -3.66
CA ALA A 621 1.45 -30.50 -2.37
C ALA A 621 1.61 -29.32 -1.42
N GLN A 622 1.48 -29.62 -0.11
CA GLN A 622 1.68 -28.68 0.97
C GLN A 622 2.74 -29.22 1.91
N TYR A 623 3.70 -28.39 2.28
CA TYR A 623 4.81 -28.72 3.15
C TYR A 623 4.80 -27.79 4.36
N CYS A 624 4.34 -28.31 5.48
CA CYS A 624 4.24 -27.54 6.73
C CYS A 624 5.22 -28.09 7.76
N ASN A 625 5.60 -27.25 8.73
CA ASN A 625 6.32 -27.71 9.91
C ASN A 625 5.36 -27.98 11.09
N GLU A 626 5.89 -28.55 12.18
CA GLU A 626 5.13 -28.92 13.38
C GLU A 626 4.44 -27.73 14.09
N TYR A 627 4.88 -26.50 13.83
CA TYR A 627 4.34 -25.29 14.47
C TYR A 627 3.26 -24.59 13.61
N TYR A 628 2.96 -25.09 12.41
CA TYR A 628 1.92 -24.55 11.55
C TYR A 628 0.64 -25.38 11.65
N SER A 629 -0.47 -24.74 11.99
CA SER A 629 -1.80 -25.35 12.03
C SER A 629 -2.70 -24.77 10.97
N LEU A 630 -3.13 -25.59 10.02
CA LEU A 630 -4.07 -25.18 8.96
C LEU A 630 -5.41 -24.73 9.51
N ASP A 631 -5.94 -25.41 10.54
CA ASP A 631 -7.23 -25.09 11.14
C ASP A 631 -7.17 -23.73 11.86
N ALA A 632 -6.10 -23.50 12.62
CA ALA A 632 -5.90 -22.22 13.30
C ALA A 632 -5.72 -21.06 12.29
N GLU A 633 -4.98 -21.30 11.20
CA GLU A 633 -4.78 -20.30 10.16
C GLU A 633 -6.07 -19.99 9.38
N LEU A 634 -6.92 -21.02 9.14
CA LEU A 634 -8.24 -20.81 8.53
C LEU A 634 -9.17 -19.98 9.43
N GLU A 635 -9.15 -20.22 10.73
CA GLU A 635 -9.92 -19.44 11.70
C GLU A 635 -9.44 -17.98 11.74
N GLU A 636 -8.14 -17.74 11.83
CA GLU A 636 -7.56 -16.41 11.80
C GLU A 636 -7.84 -15.67 10.48
N THR A 637 -7.74 -16.36 9.35
CA THR A 637 -8.06 -15.80 8.03
C THR A 637 -9.53 -15.45 7.93
N THR A 638 -10.42 -16.28 8.47
CA THR A 638 -11.86 -16.00 8.53
C THR A 638 -12.15 -14.75 9.36
N MET A 639 -11.50 -14.64 10.51
CA MET A 639 -11.63 -13.44 11.36
C MET A 639 -11.08 -12.20 10.66
N GLU A 640 -9.96 -12.30 9.94
CA GLU A 640 -9.41 -11.17 9.17
C GLU A 640 -10.36 -10.76 8.03
N GLU A 641 -10.85 -11.70 7.23
CA GLU A 641 -11.80 -11.43 6.15
C GLU A 641 -13.11 -10.81 6.67
N THR A 642 -13.57 -11.22 7.85
CA THR A 642 -14.73 -10.62 8.52
C THR A 642 -14.46 -9.17 8.93
N ARG A 643 -13.26 -8.85 9.43
CA ARG A 643 -12.86 -7.46 9.74
C ARG A 643 -12.73 -6.61 8.47
N ILE A 644 -12.21 -7.18 7.38
CA ILE A 644 -12.15 -6.49 6.08
C ILE A 644 -13.56 -6.16 5.60
N LEU A 645 -14.49 -7.10 5.73
CA LEU A 645 -15.91 -6.86 5.43
C LEU A 645 -16.52 -5.78 6.33
N TYR A 646 -16.25 -5.81 7.64
CA TYR A 646 -16.65 -4.76 8.58
C TYR A 646 -16.13 -3.38 8.15
N VAL A 647 -14.86 -3.28 7.76
CA VAL A 647 -14.27 -2.05 7.23
C VAL A 647 -15.02 -1.59 5.99
N ALA A 648 -15.27 -2.48 5.02
CA ALA A 648 -15.99 -2.12 3.79
C ALA A 648 -17.38 -1.56 4.08
N MET A 649 -18.15 -2.22 4.93
CA MET A 649 -19.51 -1.81 5.31
C MET A 649 -19.50 -0.44 6.00
N THR A 650 -18.59 -0.24 6.96
CA THR A 650 -18.51 1.00 7.74
C THR A 650 -17.96 2.21 6.98
N ARG A 651 -17.60 2.05 5.68
CA ARG A 651 -17.28 3.19 4.80
C ARG A 651 -18.54 3.92 4.31
N ALA A 652 -19.69 3.26 4.29
CA ALA A 652 -20.94 3.82 3.79
C ALA A 652 -21.52 4.90 4.73
N ILE A 653 -21.89 6.04 4.15
CA ILE A 653 -22.62 7.11 4.86
C ILE A 653 -24.12 6.82 4.81
N ASN A 654 -24.66 6.51 3.62
CA ASN A 654 -26.10 6.39 3.39
C ASN A 654 -26.51 5.02 2.86
N ASN A 655 -25.84 4.50 1.83
CA ASN A 655 -26.25 3.28 1.16
C ASN A 655 -25.12 2.25 1.10
N PHE A 656 -25.48 0.99 1.34
CA PHE A 656 -24.59 -0.15 1.19
C PHE A 656 -25.26 -1.19 0.29
N ILE A 657 -24.60 -1.54 -0.82
CA ILE A 657 -25.12 -2.45 -1.85
C ILE A 657 -24.11 -3.59 -2.03
N TRP A 658 -24.58 -4.82 -2.02
CA TRP A 658 -23.71 -5.96 -2.20
C TRP A 658 -24.31 -6.99 -3.15
N PHE A 659 -23.43 -7.62 -3.94
CA PHE A 659 -23.79 -8.63 -4.91
C PHE A 659 -23.56 -10.02 -4.32
N TYR A 660 -24.46 -10.95 -4.55
CA TYR A 660 -24.27 -12.33 -4.11
C TYR A 660 -24.66 -13.33 -5.20
N GLN A 661 -23.89 -14.39 -5.28
CA GLN A 661 -24.10 -15.45 -6.24
C GLN A 661 -25.07 -16.49 -5.66
N THR A 662 -26.18 -16.72 -6.34
CA THR A 662 -27.26 -17.58 -5.82
C THR A 662 -26.97 -19.08 -5.94
N ASP A 663 -26.10 -19.46 -6.88
CA ASP A 663 -25.71 -20.83 -7.22
C ASP A 663 -24.31 -21.24 -6.65
N SER A 664 -23.76 -20.48 -5.71
CA SER A 664 -22.51 -20.79 -5.03
C SER A 664 -22.73 -21.13 -3.57
N ASN A 665 -22.08 -22.21 -3.12
CA ASN A 665 -22.07 -22.65 -1.72
C ASN A 665 -20.72 -22.44 -1.04
N SER A 666 -19.82 -21.62 -1.63
CA SER A 666 -18.52 -21.35 -1.02
C SER A 666 -18.66 -20.53 0.27
N TYR A 667 -17.84 -20.86 1.27
CA TYR A 667 -17.68 -20.01 2.45
C TYR A 667 -16.96 -18.72 2.04
N SER A 668 -17.65 -17.59 2.16
CA SER A 668 -17.25 -16.33 1.56
C SER A 668 -17.93 -15.14 2.25
N TRP A 669 -17.63 -13.91 1.89
CA TRP A 669 -18.36 -12.74 2.40
C TRP A 669 -19.87 -12.85 2.12
N SER A 670 -20.26 -13.44 1.00
CA SER A 670 -21.67 -13.66 0.68
C SER A 670 -22.35 -14.54 1.72
N SER A 671 -21.68 -15.57 2.23
CA SER A 671 -22.20 -16.42 3.30
C SER A 671 -22.27 -15.70 4.65
N LEU A 672 -21.29 -14.83 4.94
CA LEU A 672 -21.25 -14.00 6.16
C LEU A 672 -22.36 -12.92 6.15
N LEU A 673 -22.73 -12.40 4.98
CA LEU A 673 -23.77 -11.38 4.79
C LEU A 673 -25.18 -11.97 4.68
N LYS A 674 -25.34 -13.28 4.74
CA LYS A 674 -26.62 -13.95 4.44
C LYS A 674 -27.78 -13.48 5.32
N ASP A 675 -27.49 -13.12 6.56
CA ASP A 675 -28.47 -12.71 7.55
C ASP A 675 -28.67 -11.17 7.62
N LEU A 676 -28.01 -10.42 6.73
CA LEU A 676 -28.22 -8.98 6.56
C LEU A 676 -29.35 -8.72 5.57
#